data_22d87150a99672e7536d4408574dc955
#
_entry.id   22d87150a99672e7536d4408574dc955
#
_cell.length_a   1.000
_cell.length_b   1.000
_cell.length_c   1.000
_cell.angle_alpha   90.00
_cell.angle_beta   90.00
_cell.angle_gamma   90.00
#
_symmetry.space_group_name_H-M   'P 1'
#
loop_
_entity.id
_entity.type
_entity.pdbx_description
1 polymer ?
#
loop_
_entity_poly.entity_id
_entity_poly.type
_entity_poly.pdbx_seq_one_letter_code
_entity_poly.pdbx_strand_id
1 'polypeptide(L)'
;MQEFYFSGTIGRVIFENASNFFRILLLEIDETDSDFEDYEIIVTGTMGDVMEGEDYTFWGQLTNHPKYGEQLQMTRYERSKPSASGLIKYFSSDNFKGIGKKTAERIVEIYGEDPIDQILEDPSKLEQISNLSKVNREAFVAKLKINYGTEQILSKLSSYGLTPKAASQIFNQYKEESLNLIEEHPYLLVEEVQGIGFKIADQLAERLGIASDAPERLRAALIHCLLEASMEEGDTYIEAKALLERTIILLESARQIELDPALVAKELTNLIQEDKVQNIETKIFDNTLYFAEQGIYTHLTRIMKDQPDISAEDKIQASLEEVEEELGITYDKVQKDAIIKALQSKVFILTGGPGTGKTTVINGIIKTYADLHGLDLKKSDLPIILAAPTGRAARRMNELTQLPSATIHRHLGLNSEDDFKTLEDYLDCDLIIIDEFSMVDTWLANQLFESISDSTQVIIVGDQDQLPSVGPGQVLADLLQIDNLPKVSLTKIFRQSEDSTIVTLASQMRQGQLPADFTEKKADRSYFEANANHIPQMVPKIVSAAIKSGIAAQDVQILAPMYRGQAGINNLNTIMQDLLNPQEKANQFAFNDIFFRKNDKILHLVNDTELNVFNGDIGIITDIIPGKYTESKQDEIYMSFDGNEVIYPRNEWNKITLAYAMSIHKSQGSEFPVVILPITRQSGRMLQRNLIYTAITRAKSKLVMLGEITAFDYAVHNEGAKRNTYLIQRFEQTYTQAVDKSVEKIVKNEVIDTAKQTKTENKDSSETFENKDFSENINPSPDLVNTYSQPVDKSVNKPVQTEENYRLTEENWATINPMIGLSEDDIAAFFNNN
;
A
#
# COMPACT_ATOMS: atom_id res chain seq x y z
N MET A 1 -21.26 4.75 -22.01
CA MET A 1 -22.62 5.22 -21.63
C MET A 1 -22.81 6.56 -22.31
N GLN A 2 -24.03 6.90 -22.70
CA GLN A 2 -24.32 8.14 -23.41
C GLN A 2 -24.28 9.32 -22.43
N GLU A 3 -23.58 10.39 -22.76
CA GLU A 3 -23.57 11.65 -22.02
C GLU A 3 -24.66 12.56 -22.55
N PHE A 4 -25.44 13.15 -21.65
CA PHE A 4 -26.48 14.10 -21.96
C PHE A 4 -26.15 15.47 -21.37
N TYR A 5 -26.70 16.56 -21.93
CA TYR A 5 -26.64 17.85 -21.30
C TYR A 5 -27.99 18.32 -20.81
N PHE A 6 -27.96 19.12 -19.75
CA PHE A 6 -29.12 19.82 -19.19
C PHE A 6 -28.71 21.26 -18.92
N SER A 7 -29.39 22.19 -19.56
CA SER A 7 -29.19 23.63 -19.35
C SER A 7 -30.40 24.20 -18.65
N GLY A 8 -30.16 25.06 -17.67
CA GLY A 8 -31.28 25.70 -16.94
C GLY A 8 -30.81 26.43 -15.68
N THR A 9 -31.77 26.88 -14.90
CA THR A 9 -31.56 27.70 -13.71
C THR A 9 -31.43 26.79 -12.45
N ILE A 10 -30.45 27.06 -11.58
CA ILE A 10 -30.36 26.38 -10.29
C ILE A 10 -31.46 26.85 -9.34
N GLY A 11 -32.44 26.03 -9.08
CA GLY A 11 -33.53 26.32 -8.15
C GLY A 11 -33.05 26.41 -6.71
N ARG A 12 -32.31 25.41 -6.24
CA ARG A 12 -31.66 25.38 -4.90
C ARG A 12 -30.56 24.36 -4.80
N VAL A 13 -29.64 24.59 -3.87
CA VAL A 13 -28.65 23.61 -3.41
C VAL A 13 -29.28 22.79 -2.27
N ILE A 14 -29.43 21.48 -2.49
CA ILE A 14 -30.07 20.53 -1.53
C ILE A 14 -29.06 20.07 -0.50
N PHE A 15 -27.81 19.83 -0.93
CA PHE A 15 -26.71 19.35 -0.09
C PHE A 15 -25.38 19.87 -0.62
N GLU A 16 -24.47 20.20 0.29
CA GLU A 16 -23.09 20.50 -0.04
C GLU A 16 -22.12 19.91 0.98
N ASN A 17 -20.94 19.52 0.46
CA ASN A 17 -19.82 19.08 1.27
C ASN A 17 -18.60 19.95 0.94
N ALA A 18 -18.19 20.79 1.87
CA ALA A 18 -17.11 21.76 1.68
C ALA A 18 -15.72 21.12 1.53
N SER A 19 -15.51 19.89 2.00
CA SER A 19 -14.20 19.22 1.97
C SER A 19 -13.84 18.62 0.60
N ASN A 20 -14.86 18.19 -0.16
CA ASN A 20 -14.68 17.56 -1.47
C ASN A 20 -15.48 18.21 -2.59
N PHE A 21 -16.13 19.36 -2.31
CA PHE A 21 -16.97 20.13 -3.25
C PHE A 21 -18.13 19.32 -3.86
N PHE A 22 -18.53 18.20 -3.25
CA PHE A 22 -19.68 17.43 -3.72
C PHE A 22 -20.97 18.13 -3.37
N ARG A 23 -21.84 18.35 -4.39
CA ARG A 23 -23.11 19.00 -4.24
C ARG A 23 -24.23 18.18 -4.86
N ILE A 24 -25.44 18.39 -4.31
CA ILE A 24 -26.71 17.94 -4.86
C ILE A 24 -27.58 19.18 -5.00
N LEU A 25 -27.99 19.47 -6.21
CA LEU A 25 -28.79 20.62 -6.51
C LEU A 25 -30.04 20.27 -7.36
N LEU A 26 -31.03 21.11 -7.31
CA LEU A 26 -32.20 21.04 -8.17
C LEU A 26 -32.00 22.01 -9.32
N LEU A 27 -32.04 21.54 -10.56
CA LEU A 27 -31.99 22.32 -11.79
C LEU A 27 -33.37 22.39 -12.40
N GLU A 28 -33.86 23.60 -12.61
CA GLU A 28 -35.05 23.89 -13.44
C GLU A 28 -34.59 23.90 -14.89
N ILE A 29 -35.11 22.97 -15.72
CA ILE A 29 -34.59 22.67 -17.05
C ILE A 29 -35.15 23.63 -18.06
N ASP A 30 -34.28 24.30 -18.83
CA ASP A 30 -34.65 25.10 -19.99
C ASP A 30 -34.46 24.30 -21.30
N GLU A 31 -33.36 23.51 -21.38
CA GLU A 31 -32.98 22.73 -22.57
C GLU A 31 -32.24 21.47 -22.21
N THR A 32 -32.50 20.38 -22.93
CA THR A 32 -31.76 19.10 -22.82
C THR A 32 -31.78 18.37 -24.15
N ASP A 33 -30.78 17.51 -24.39
CA ASP A 33 -30.69 16.58 -25.54
C ASP A 33 -31.16 15.15 -25.19
N SER A 34 -31.72 14.97 -23.98
CA SER A 34 -32.25 13.70 -23.53
C SER A 34 -33.77 13.57 -23.71
N ASP A 35 -34.29 12.36 -23.59
CA ASP A 35 -35.75 12.09 -23.60
C ASP A 35 -36.40 12.34 -22.22
N PHE A 36 -35.74 13.07 -21.31
CA PHE A 36 -36.25 13.40 -19.98
C PHE A 36 -37.45 14.37 -20.07
N GLU A 37 -38.57 14.00 -19.45
CA GLU A 37 -39.87 14.73 -19.62
C GLU A 37 -40.21 15.70 -18.48
N ASP A 38 -39.54 15.62 -17.33
CA ASP A 38 -39.81 16.50 -16.19
C ASP A 38 -39.16 17.88 -16.37
N TYR A 39 -39.71 18.90 -15.70
CA TYR A 39 -39.22 20.29 -15.76
C TYR A 39 -38.07 20.56 -14.80
N GLU A 40 -37.77 19.64 -13.88
CA GLU A 40 -36.75 19.77 -12.86
C GLU A 40 -35.96 18.47 -12.78
N ILE A 41 -34.65 18.56 -12.63
CA ILE A 41 -33.79 17.37 -12.43
C ILE A 41 -32.85 17.60 -11.25
N ILE A 42 -32.59 16.54 -10.50
CA ILE A 42 -31.54 16.54 -9.49
C ILE A 42 -30.20 16.34 -10.18
N VAL A 43 -29.29 17.28 -10.00
CA VAL A 43 -27.89 17.19 -10.47
C VAL A 43 -26.99 16.85 -9.28
N THR A 44 -26.18 15.83 -9.43
CA THR A 44 -25.24 15.39 -8.39
C THR A 44 -23.82 15.40 -8.93
N GLY A 45 -22.85 15.91 -8.18
CA GLY A 45 -21.45 15.91 -8.61
C GLY A 45 -20.57 16.85 -7.80
N THR A 46 -19.28 16.86 -8.13
CA THR A 46 -18.31 17.78 -7.53
C THR A 46 -18.23 19.05 -8.36
N MET A 47 -18.54 20.18 -7.75
CA MET A 47 -18.60 21.49 -8.41
C MET A 47 -18.23 22.60 -7.43
N GLY A 48 -17.73 23.71 -7.95
CA GLY A 48 -17.44 24.90 -7.16
C GLY A 48 -18.66 25.52 -6.48
N ASP A 49 -18.52 26.72 -5.97
CA ASP A 49 -19.60 27.43 -5.27
C ASP A 49 -20.62 27.94 -6.29
N VAL A 50 -21.62 27.12 -6.60
CA VAL A 50 -22.69 27.45 -7.56
C VAL A 50 -23.66 28.42 -6.97
N MET A 51 -24.25 29.27 -7.83
CA MET A 51 -25.19 30.34 -7.44
C MET A 51 -26.63 29.91 -7.69
N GLU A 52 -27.46 29.88 -6.64
CA GLU A 52 -28.88 29.65 -6.82
C GLU A 52 -29.54 30.82 -7.57
N GLY A 53 -30.38 30.46 -8.56
CA GLY A 53 -31.06 31.43 -9.43
C GLY A 53 -30.23 31.86 -10.62
N GLU A 54 -29.11 31.19 -10.90
CA GLU A 54 -28.28 31.43 -12.08
C GLU A 54 -28.34 30.25 -13.05
N ASP A 55 -28.04 30.51 -14.31
CA ASP A 55 -28.10 29.54 -15.39
C ASP A 55 -26.78 28.82 -15.57
N TYR A 56 -26.90 27.49 -15.60
CA TYR A 56 -25.79 26.57 -15.80
C TYR A 56 -26.15 25.52 -16.84
N THR A 57 -25.12 25.01 -17.51
CA THR A 57 -25.23 23.80 -18.34
C THR A 57 -24.41 22.70 -17.70
N PHE A 58 -25.04 21.56 -17.45
CA PHE A 58 -24.42 20.39 -16.87
C PHE A 58 -24.39 19.25 -17.88
N TRP A 59 -23.27 18.56 -18.02
CA TRP A 59 -23.14 17.34 -18.84
C TRP A 59 -22.93 16.16 -17.90
N GLY A 60 -23.57 15.04 -18.21
CA GLY A 60 -23.44 13.86 -17.36
C GLY A 60 -24.23 12.66 -17.83
N GLN A 61 -24.35 11.67 -16.97
CA GLN A 61 -25.09 10.44 -17.22
C GLN A 61 -26.37 10.40 -16.38
N LEU A 62 -27.46 9.99 -16.98
CA LEU A 62 -28.71 9.76 -16.27
C LEU A 62 -28.57 8.46 -15.44
N THR A 63 -28.87 8.56 -14.17
CA THR A 63 -28.84 7.44 -13.21
C THR A 63 -30.15 7.41 -12.44
N ASN A 64 -30.67 6.23 -12.15
CA ASN A 64 -31.92 6.10 -11.41
C ASN A 64 -31.64 5.81 -9.92
N HIS A 65 -31.97 6.80 -9.09
CA HIS A 65 -31.82 6.66 -7.64
C HIS A 65 -33.08 6.02 -7.02
N PRO A 66 -32.98 4.93 -6.20
CA PRO A 66 -34.15 4.18 -5.71
C PRO A 66 -35.19 4.99 -4.96
N LYS A 67 -34.84 6.15 -4.41
CA LYS A 67 -35.71 7.01 -3.60
C LYS A 67 -36.08 8.33 -4.27
N TYR A 68 -35.20 8.87 -5.15
CA TYR A 68 -35.32 10.23 -5.68
C TYR A 68 -35.54 10.26 -7.20
N GLY A 69 -35.70 9.10 -7.85
CA GLY A 69 -35.95 8.99 -9.28
C GLY A 69 -34.70 9.21 -10.13
N GLU A 70 -34.92 9.61 -11.36
CA GLU A 70 -33.83 9.93 -12.30
C GLU A 70 -33.05 11.17 -11.87
N GLN A 71 -31.72 11.08 -11.96
CA GLN A 71 -30.79 12.12 -11.58
C GLN A 71 -29.68 12.23 -12.62
N LEU A 72 -29.15 13.41 -12.83
CA LEU A 72 -27.97 13.63 -13.62
C LEU A 72 -26.72 13.49 -12.73
N GLN A 73 -25.94 12.45 -12.95
CA GLN A 73 -24.60 12.36 -12.39
C GLN A 73 -23.65 13.16 -13.29
N MET A 74 -23.32 14.34 -12.86
CA MET A 74 -22.54 15.33 -13.62
C MET A 74 -21.09 14.88 -13.83
N THR A 75 -20.60 15.09 -15.05
CA THR A 75 -19.18 14.91 -15.42
C THR A 75 -18.46 16.24 -15.58
N ARG A 76 -19.15 17.26 -16.08
CA ARG A 76 -18.66 18.64 -16.23
C ARG A 76 -19.81 19.64 -16.19
N TYR A 77 -19.49 20.91 -15.94
CA TYR A 77 -20.45 21.99 -15.95
C TYR A 77 -19.82 23.27 -16.49
N GLU A 78 -20.69 24.16 -16.97
CA GLU A 78 -20.33 25.49 -17.44
C GLU A 78 -21.38 26.48 -16.93
N ARG A 79 -20.92 27.66 -16.55
CA ARG A 79 -21.78 28.72 -16.05
C ARG A 79 -22.06 29.74 -17.12
N SER A 80 -23.34 30.11 -17.25
CA SER A 80 -23.75 31.27 -18.03
C SER A 80 -23.39 32.60 -17.33
N LYS A 81 -23.35 33.72 -18.04
CA LYS A 81 -23.11 35.03 -17.39
C LYS A 81 -24.15 35.29 -16.30
N PRO A 82 -23.72 35.66 -15.07
CA PRO A 82 -24.66 35.85 -13.96
C PRO A 82 -25.65 36.97 -14.21
N SER A 83 -26.92 36.75 -13.84
CA SER A 83 -27.95 37.77 -13.84
C SER A 83 -27.81 38.70 -12.63
N ALA A 84 -28.32 39.94 -12.73
CA ALA A 84 -28.32 40.89 -11.61
C ALA A 84 -29.10 40.33 -10.39
N SER A 85 -30.18 39.58 -10.62
CA SER A 85 -30.98 38.98 -9.55
C SER A 85 -30.27 37.85 -8.83
N GLY A 86 -29.53 36.97 -9.55
CA GLY A 86 -28.74 35.91 -9.00
C GLY A 86 -27.57 36.45 -8.20
N LEU A 87 -26.88 37.45 -8.69
CA LEU A 87 -25.80 38.12 -7.94
C LEU A 87 -26.27 38.71 -6.62
N ILE A 88 -27.47 39.35 -6.60
CA ILE A 88 -28.06 39.85 -5.36
C ILE A 88 -28.32 38.70 -4.38
N LYS A 89 -28.85 37.57 -4.86
CA LYS A 89 -29.11 36.38 -4.04
C LYS A 89 -27.83 35.79 -3.50
N TYR A 90 -26.80 35.64 -4.35
CA TYR A 90 -25.49 35.14 -3.98
C TYR A 90 -24.80 36.00 -2.93
N PHE A 91 -24.70 37.31 -3.14
CA PHE A 91 -24.06 38.21 -2.19
C PHE A 91 -24.83 38.34 -0.86
N SER A 92 -26.13 38.03 -0.85
CA SER A 92 -26.94 38.03 0.38
C SER A 92 -27.07 36.66 1.04
N SER A 93 -26.38 35.63 0.54
CA SER A 93 -26.37 34.31 1.09
C SER A 93 -25.56 34.22 2.40
N ASP A 94 -25.71 33.10 3.12
CA ASP A 94 -24.96 32.80 4.36
C ASP A 94 -23.43 32.78 4.17
N ASN A 95 -22.96 32.63 2.93
CA ASN A 95 -21.54 32.70 2.58
C ASN A 95 -20.91 34.06 2.88
N PHE A 96 -21.69 35.14 2.86
CA PHE A 96 -21.22 36.51 3.05
C PHE A 96 -21.86 37.16 4.28
N LYS A 97 -21.37 36.80 5.45
CA LYS A 97 -21.89 37.36 6.72
C LYS A 97 -21.79 38.88 6.76
N GLY A 98 -22.92 39.52 7.05
CA GLY A 98 -23.02 40.97 7.13
C GLY A 98 -23.42 41.69 5.83
N ILE A 99 -23.66 40.93 4.75
CA ILE A 99 -24.23 41.45 3.51
C ILE A 99 -25.70 41.03 3.42
N GLY A 100 -26.62 41.94 3.75
CA GLY A 100 -28.05 41.71 3.58
C GLY A 100 -28.52 42.07 2.15
N LYS A 101 -29.73 41.65 1.78
CA LYS A 101 -30.31 41.83 0.44
C LYS A 101 -30.17 43.27 -0.08
N LYS A 102 -30.50 44.29 0.74
CA LYS A 102 -30.38 45.71 0.36
C LYS A 102 -28.92 46.15 0.09
N THR A 103 -27.98 45.59 0.81
CA THR A 103 -26.57 45.84 0.60
C THR A 103 -26.10 45.18 -0.71
N ALA A 104 -26.52 43.94 -0.97
CA ALA A 104 -26.24 43.22 -2.19
C ALA A 104 -26.84 43.94 -3.43
N GLU A 105 -28.10 44.41 -3.35
CA GLU A 105 -28.73 45.24 -4.41
C GLU A 105 -27.88 46.48 -4.72
N ARG A 106 -27.36 47.13 -3.68
CA ARG A 106 -26.54 48.33 -3.85
C ARG A 106 -25.15 48.02 -4.43
N ILE A 107 -24.56 46.88 -4.07
CA ILE A 107 -23.31 46.42 -4.68
C ILE A 107 -23.50 46.24 -6.19
N VAL A 108 -24.50 45.45 -6.60
CA VAL A 108 -24.78 45.19 -8.01
C VAL A 108 -25.11 46.49 -8.78
N GLU A 109 -25.84 47.45 -8.16
CA GLU A 109 -26.13 48.72 -8.79
C GLU A 109 -24.88 49.59 -9.04
N ILE A 110 -23.91 49.58 -8.08
CA ILE A 110 -22.68 50.38 -8.18
C ILE A 110 -21.69 49.80 -9.20
N TYR A 111 -21.58 48.49 -9.27
CA TYR A 111 -20.62 47.87 -10.17
C TYR A 111 -21.18 47.54 -11.56
N GLY A 112 -22.52 47.44 -11.72
CA GLY A 112 -23.18 47.24 -13.02
C GLY A 112 -22.97 45.87 -13.62
N GLU A 113 -22.46 45.82 -14.86
CA GLU A 113 -22.16 44.56 -15.56
C GLU A 113 -20.90 43.91 -15.00
N ASP A 114 -20.91 42.60 -14.84
CA ASP A 114 -19.79 41.77 -14.29
C ASP A 114 -19.23 42.27 -12.92
N PRO A 115 -20.13 42.44 -11.88
CA PRO A 115 -19.75 43.05 -10.61
C PRO A 115 -18.63 42.28 -9.87
N ILE A 116 -18.51 40.98 -10.04
CA ILE A 116 -17.51 40.16 -9.34
C ILE A 116 -16.11 40.56 -9.80
N ASP A 117 -15.87 40.56 -11.11
CA ASP A 117 -14.56 40.91 -11.67
C ASP A 117 -14.17 42.35 -11.31
N GLN A 118 -15.15 43.28 -11.41
CA GLN A 118 -14.92 44.67 -11.04
C GLN A 118 -14.64 44.89 -9.55
N ILE A 119 -15.30 44.11 -8.66
CA ILE A 119 -15.00 44.15 -7.20
C ILE A 119 -13.60 43.62 -6.91
N LEU A 120 -13.18 42.56 -7.61
CA LEU A 120 -11.85 41.95 -7.41
C LEU A 120 -10.74 42.86 -7.97
N GLU A 121 -10.99 43.57 -9.09
CA GLU A 121 -10.06 44.57 -9.65
C GLU A 121 -9.98 45.87 -8.83
N ASP A 122 -11.13 46.42 -8.45
CA ASP A 122 -11.21 47.70 -7.71
C ASP A 122 -12.28 47.64 -6.60
N PRO A 123 -11.94 47.15 -5.41
CA PRO A 123 -12.85 47.08 -4.27
C PRO A 123 -13.15 48.46 -3.65
N SER A 124 -12.49 49.54 -4.08
CA SER A 124 -12.64 50.89 -3.46
C SER A 124 -14.07 51.45 -3.60
N LYS A 125 -14.78 51.10 -4.65
CA LYS A 125 -16.19 51.52 -4.86
C LYS A 125 -17.14 51.02 -3.76
N LEU A 126 -16.80 49.94 -3.06
CA LEU A 126 -17.56 49.44 -1.90
C LEU A 126 -17.59 50.46 -0.72
N GLU A 127 -16.68 51.44 -0.71
CA GLU A 127 -16.68 52.53 0.27
C GLU A 127 -17.87 53.47 0.15
N GLN A 128 -18.49 53.49 -1.00
CA GLN A 128 -19.67 54.30 -1.24
C GLN A 128 -20.95 53.70 -0.61
N ILE A 129 -20.87 52.54 -0.05
CA ILE A 129 -22.00 51.82 0.59
C ILE A 129 -22.00 52.16 2.07
N SER A 130 -22.89 53.10 2.48
CA SER A 130 -22.93 53.72 3.81
C SER A 130 -23.15 52.74 4.98
N ASN A 131 -23.72 51.56 4.74
CA ASN A 131 -24.05 50.59 5.80
C ASN A 131 -23.09 49.39 5.82
N LEU A 132 -22.01 49.41 5.04
CA LEU A 132 -21.03 48.35 4.95
C LEU A 132 -19.74 48.74 5.71
N SER A 133 -19.50 48.17 6.88
CA SER A 133 -18.30 48.48 7.67
C SER A 133 -17.00 48.04 6.96
N LYS A 134 -15.89 48.69 7.27
CA LYS A 134 -14.57 48.34 6.71
C LYS A 134 -14.26 46.86 6.90
N VAL A 135 -14.52 46.32 8.08
CA VAL A 135 -14.29 44.89 8.39
C VAL A 135 -15.13 43.98 7.51
N ASN A 136 -16.43 44.32 7.32
CA ASN A 136 -17.30 43.52 6.48
C ASN A 136 -16.93 43.63 4.98
N ARG A 137 -16.42 44.79 4.51
CA ARG A 137 -15.92 44.94 3.14
C ARG A 137 -14.70 44.07 2.90
N GLU A 138 -13.71 44.11 3.78
CA GLU A 138 -12.50 43.32 3.68
C GLU A 138 -12.83 41.82 3.73
N ALA A 139 -13.69 41.39 4.65
CA ALA A 139 -14.17 40.01 4.75
C ALA A 139 -14.94 39.55 3.49
N PHE A 140 -15.80 40.43 2.95
CA PHE A 140 -16.57 40.18 1.72
C PHE A 140 -15.65 39.97 0.53
N VAL A 141 -14.72 40.90 0.29
CA VAL A 141 -13.76 40.83 -0.83
C VAL A 141 -12.87 39.61 -0.70
N ALA A 142 -12.34 39.33 0.49
CA ALA A 142 -11.51 38.15 0.75
C ALA A 142 -12.28 36.84 0.47
N LYS A 143 -13.51 36.73 0.97
CA LYS A 143 -14.36 35.57 0.75
C LYS A 143 -14.78 35.40 -0.70
N LEU A 144 -15.10 36.52 -1.37
CA LEU A 144 -15.46 36.55 -2.78
C LEU A 144 -14.28 36.06 -3.65
N LYS A 145 -13.05 36.54 -3.36
CA LYS A 145 -11.83 36.12 -4.04
C LYS A 145 -11.63 34.62 -3.93
N ILE A 146 -11.79 34.08 -2.73
CA ILE A 146 -11.64 32.64 -2.50
C ILE A 146 -12.70 31.85 -3.26
N ASN A 147 -13.97 32.16 -3.09
CA ASN A 147 -15.08 31.37 -3.67
C ASN A 147 -15.09 31.46 -5.21
N TYR A 148 -14.94 32.66 -5.76
CA TYR A 148 -14.95 32.87 -7.21
C TYR A 148 -13.68 32.30 -7.87
N GLY A 149 -12.53 32.49 -7.23
CA GLY A 149 -11.28 31.87 -7.69
C GLY A 149 -11.35 30.36 -7.70
N THR A 150 -11.91 29.76 -6.66
CA THR A 150 -12.11 28.29 -6.59
C THR A 150 -13.02 27.79 -7.72
N GLU A 151 -14.15 28.47 -7.95
CA GLU A 151 -15.08 28.11 -9.02
C GLU A 151 -14.44 28.20 -10.41
N GLN A 152 -13.73 29.30 -10.69
CA GLN A 152 -13.01 29.47 -11.96
C GLN A 152 -11.98 28.36 -12.19
N ILE A 153 -11.17 28.05 -11.16
CA ILE A 153 -10.16 27.01 -11.25
C ILE A 153 -10.82 25.65 -11.52
N LEU A 154 -11.81 25.25 -10.72
CA LEU A 154 -12.49 23.96 -10.89
C LEU A 154 -13.21 23.83 -12.23
N SER A 155 -13.87 24.91 -12.69
CA SER A 155 -14.51 24.97 -14.00
C SER A 155 -13.49 24.83 -15.13
N LYS A 156 -12.35 25.54 -15.03
CA LYS A 156 -11.27 25.47 -16.03
C LYS A 156 -10.64 24.08 -16.07
N LEU A 157 -10.36 23.48 -14.90
CA LEU A 157 -9.87 22.10 -14.80
C LEU A 157 -10.83 21.09 -15.43
N SER A 158 -12.13 21.29 -15.19
CA SER A 158 -13.17 20.47 -15.83
C SER A 158 -13.21 20.65 -17.34
N SER A 159 -12.98 21.86 -17.86
CA SER A 159 -12.90 22.12 -19.30
C SER A 159 -11.71 21.43 -19.96
N TYR A 160 -10.65 21.18 -19.21
CA TYR A 160 -9.52 20.36 -19.64
C TYR A 160 -9.85 18.85 -19.63
N GLY A 161 -11.08 18.46 -19.23
CA GLY A 161 -11.56 17.08 -19.22
C GLY A 161 -11.18 16.28 -17.99
N LEU A 162 -10.71 16.96 -16.96
CA LEU A 162 -10.49 16.34 -15.66
C LEU A 162 -11.84 16.02 -15.01
N THR A 163 -11.94 14.85 -14.38
CA THR A 163 -13.12 14.53 -13.59
C THR A 163 -13.24 15.50 -12.42
N PRO A 164 -14.45 15.80 -11.94
CA PRO A 164 -14.64 16.71 -10.80
C PRO A 164 -13.84 16.31 -9.56
N LYS A 165 -13.67 14.99 -9.33
CA LYS A 165 -12.83 14.46 -8.24
C LYS A 165 -11.35 14.82 -8.43
N ALA A 166 -10.81 14.61 -9.63
CA ALA A 166 -9.42 14.97 -9.95
C ALA A 166 -9.20 16.49 -9.84
N ALA A 167 -10.13 17.30 -10.37
CA ALA A 167 -10.07 18.74 -10.27
C ALA A 167 -10.05 19.23 -8.80
N SER A 168 -10.89 18.61 -7.95
CA SER A 168 -10.92 18.90 -6.51
C SER A 168 -9.60 18.51 -5.81
N GLN A 169 -9.01 17.36 -6.14
CA GLN A 169 -7.74 16.92 -5.58
C GLN A 169 -6.60 17.87 -5.95
N ILE A 170 -6.51 18.26 -7.22
CA ILE A 170 -5.54 19.26 -7.72
C ILE A 170 -5.70 20.58 -6.99
N PHE A 171 -6.94 21.07 -6.91
CA PHE A 171 -7.20 22.34 -6.21
C PHE A 171 -6.86 22.25 -4.72
N ASN A 172 -7.13 21.13 -4.06
CA ASN A 172 -6.78 20.95 -2.66
C ASN A 172 -5.26 20.96 -2.43
N GLN A 173 -4.49 20.42 -3.35
CA GLN A 173 -3.02 20.39 -3.31
C GLN A 173 -2.41 21.77 -3.58
N TYR A 174 -2.79 22.42 -4.69
CA TYR A 174 -2.11 23.61 -5.21
C TYR A 174 -2.87 24.93 -5.05
N LYS A 175 -4.14 24.87 -4.63
CA LYS A 175 -4.99 26.06 -4.42
C LYS A 175 -5.01 26.97 -5.65
N GLU A 176 -4.65 28.23 -5.46
CA GLU A 176 -4.66 29.27 -6.50
C GLU A 176 -3.61 29.04 -7.62
N GLU A 177 -2.55 28.29 -7.33
CA GLU A 177 -1.48 27.96 -8.30
C GLU A 177 -1.85 26.82 -9.26
N SER A 178 -2.99 26.14 -9.03
CA SER A 178 -3.40 24.93 -9.77
C SER A 178 -3.37 25.10 -11.29
N LEU A 179 -3.85 26.23 -11.82
CA LEU A 179 -3.91 26.46 -13.27
C LEU A 179 -2.52 26.73 -13.87
N ASN A 180 -1.74 27.60 -13.23
CA ASN A 180 -0.40 27.93 -13.70
C ASN A 180 0.50 26.70 -13.74
N LEU A 181 0.48 25.93 -12.66
CA LEU A 181 1.29 24.72 -12.56
C LEU A 181 0.91 23.66 -13.59
N ILE A 182 -0.38 23.48 -13.85
CA ILE A 182 -0.87 22.53 -14.86
C ILE A 182 -0.52 22.99 -16.29
N GLU A 183 -0.66 24.28 -16.58
CA GLU A 183 -0.35 24.82 -17.90
C GLU A 183 1.16 24.75 -18.20
N GLU A 184 2.00 24.90 -17.19
CA GLU A 184 3.47 24.82 -17.32
C GLU A 184 4.01 23.38 -17.22
N HIS A 185 3.48 22.57 -16.27
CA HIS A 185 4.00 21.27 -15.90
C HIS A 185 2.91 20.21 -15.65
N PRO A 186 2.09 19.82 -16.65
CA PRO A 186 0.94 18.94 -16.43
C PRO A 186 1.33 17.55 -15.92
N TYR A 187 2.55 17.10 -16.18
CA TYR A 187 3.03 15.78 -15.74
C TYR A 187 3.45 15.74 -14.26
N LEU A 188 3.64 16.88 -13.61
CA LEU A 188 3.90 16.94 -12.17
C LEU A 188 2.74 16.34 -11.36
N LEU A 189 1.52 16.38 -11.94
CA LEU A 189 0.34 15.76 -11.34
C LEU A 189 0.48 14.25 -11.11
N VAL A 190 1.30 13.56 -11.91
CA VAL A 190 1.52 12.11 -11.79
C VAL A 190 2.32 11.78 -10.53
N GLU A 191 3.24 12.65 -10.16
CA GLU A 191 4.14 12.49 -9.03
C GLU A 191 3.53 13.00 -7.72
N GLU A 192 2.78 14.12 -7.76
CA GLU A 192 2.38 14.85 -6.56
C GLU A 192 0.90 14.69 -6.20
N VAL A 193 0.02 14.28 -7.13
CA VAL A 193 -1.43 14.20 -6.83
C VAL A 193 -1.92 12.76 -6.80
N GLN A 194 -2.20 12.27 -5.60
CA GLN A 194 -2.69 10.90 -5.41
C GLN A 194 -3.95 10.62 -6.24
N GLY A 195 -3.91 9.53 -7.03
CA GLY A 195 -5.01 9.09 -7.87
C GLY A 195 -5.07 9.71 -9.27
N ILE A 196 -4.10 10.56 -9.66
CA ILE A 196 -3.92 11.04 -11.03
C ILE A 196 -2.79 10.23 -11.67
N GLY A 197 -3.16 9.19 -12.44
CA GLY A 197 -2.18 8.40 -13.20
C GLY A 197 -1.77 9.07 -14.52
N PHE A 198 -0.70 8.53 -15.14
CA PHE A 198 -0.12 9.06 -16.38
C PHE A 198 -1.16 9.33 -17.48
N LYS A 199 -2.14 8.44 -17.71
CA LYS A 199 -3.16 8.62 -18.77
C LYS A 199 -3.99 9.89 -18.60
N ILE A 200 -4.32 10.27 -17.37
CA ILE A 200 -5.09 11.49 -17.10
C ILE A 200 -4.23 12.72 -17.36
N ALA A 201 -3.00 12.73 -16.87
CA ALA A 201 -2.07 13.83 -17.11
C ALA A 201 -1.71 13.96 -18.60
N ASP A 202 -1.56 12.85 -19.32
CA ASP A 202 -1.23 12.83 -20.74
C ASP A 202 -2.39 13.35 -21.62
N GLN A 203 -3.65 13.03 -21.27
CA GLN A 203 -4.82 13.61 -21.92
C GLN A 203 -4.91 15.13 -21.70
N LEU A 204 -4.58 15.59 -20.52
CA LEU A 204 -4.51 17.00 -20.20
C LEU A 204 -3.40 17.68 -21.01
N ALA A 205 -2.19 17.11 -21.00
CA ALA A 205 -1.03 17.61 -21.74
C ALA A 205 -1.29 17.68 -23.26
N GLU A 206 -2.02 16.72 -23.82
CA GLU A 206 -2.42 16.71 -25.23
C GLU A 206 -3.35 17.91 -25.55
N ARG A 207 -4.31 18.22 -24.67
CA ARG A 207 -5.21 19.38 -24.83
C ARG A 207 -4.48 20.71 -24.69
N LEU A 208 -3.41 20.74 -23.89
CA LEU A 208 -2.50 21.89 -23.74
C LEU A 208 -1.54 22.01 -24.93
N GLY A 209 -1.57 21.08 -25.89
CA GLY A 209 -0.75 21.11 -27.11
C GLY A 209 0.66 20.57 -26.95
N ILE A 210 0.95 19.83 -25.89
CA ILE A 210 2.25 19.18 -25.71
C ILE A 210 2.41 18.06 -26.73
N ALA A 211 3.52 18.09 -27.46
CA ALA A 211 3.83 17.14 -28.52
C ALA A 211 3.95 15.71 -28.01
N SER A 212 3.68 14.74 -28.86
CA SER A 212 3.69 13.31 -28.50
C SER A 212 5.08 12.78 -28.16
N ASP A 213 6.12 13.40 -28.69
CA ASP A 213 7.55 13.10 -28.47
C ASP A 213 8.25 14.10 -27.54
N ALA A 214 7.49 14.97 -26.87
CA ALA A 214 8.02 15.95 -25.95
C ALA A 214 8.84 15.28 -24.83
N PRO A 215 10.05 15.76 -24.52
CA PRO A 215 10.92 15.17 -23.48
C PRO A 215 10.24 15.01 -22.14
N GLU A 216 9.48 15.99 -21.70
CA GLU A 216 8.72 15.96 -20.44
C GLU A 216 7.70 14.81 -20.39
N ARG A 217 7.01 14.54 -21.52
CA ARG A 217 6.10 13.41 -21.64
C ARG A 217 6.81 12.07 -21.50
N LEU A 218 7.94 11.91 -22.20
CA LEU A 218 8.74 10.68 -22.18
C LEU A 218 9.31 10.42 -20.78
N ARG A 219 9.81 11.46 -20.09
CA ARG A 219 10.32 11.40 -18.72
C ARG A 219 9.24 11.00 -17.72
N ALA A 220 8.08 11.64 -17.78
CA ALA A 220 6.96 11.31 -16.90
C ALA A 220 6.47 9.87 -17.08
N ALA A 221 6.44 9.37 -18.32
CA ALA A 221 6.08 7.98 -18.58
C ALA A 221 7.13 6.99 -18.02
N LEU A 222 8.43 7.30 -18.13
CA LEU A 222 9.51 6.50 -17.55
C LEU A 222 9.40 6.41 -16.04
N ILE A 223 9.23 7.56 -15.35
CA ILE A 223 9.06 7.62 -13.90
C ILE A 223 7.78 6.87 -13.48
N HIS A 224 6.68 7.08 -14.20
CA HIS A 224 5.43 6.38 -13.90
C HIS A 224 5.57 4.86 -14.00
N CYS A 225 6.17 4.33 -15.07
CA CYS A 225 6.38 2.89 -15.23
C CYS A 225 7.32 2.32 -14.16
N LEU A 226 8.32 3.10 -13.72
CA LEU A 226 9.23 2.71 -12.64
C LEU A 226 8.48 2.63 -11.31
N LEU A 227 7.68 3.63 -10.96
CA LEU A 227 6.87 3.65 -9.75
C LEU A 227 5.76 2.57 -9.78
N GLU A 228 5.12 2.35 -10.94
CA GLU A 228 4.10 1.29 -11.11
C GLU A 228 4.71 -0.10 -10.85
N ALA A 229 5.92 -0.39 -11.40
CA ALA A 229 6.63 -1.63 -11.12
C ALA A 229 6.93 -1.80 -9.62
N SER A 230 7.33 -0.73 -8.95
CA SER A 230 7.62 -0.75 -7.51
C SER A 230 6.36 -0.96 -6.67
N MET A 231 5.26 -0.29 -6.98
CA MET A 231 4.04 -0.34 -6.16
C MET A 231 3.15 -1.56 -6.45
N GLU A 232 3.08 -2.01 -7.70
CA GLU A 232 2.21 -3.14 -8.09
C GLU A 232 2.92 -4.50 -8.00
N GLU A 233 4.21 -4.56 -8.39
CA GLU A 233 5.00 -5.81 -8.39
C GLU A 233 5.86 -5.95 -7.13
N GLY A 234 6.09 -4.85 -6.42
CA GLY A 234 6.91 -4.79 -5.22
C GLY A 234 8.42 -4.79 -5.50
N ASP A 235 8.82 -4.43 -6.71
CA ASP A 235 10.21 -4.38 -7.15
C ASP A 235 10.93 -3.15 -6.57
N THR A 236 12.22 -3.27 -6.22
CA THR A 236 13.05 -2.11 -5.88
C THR A 236 13.81 -1.58 -7.09
N TYR A 237 13.96 -2.39 -8.14
CA TYR A 237 14.51 -1.98 -9.44
C TYR A 237 13.80 -2.68 -10.60
N ILE A 238 13.92 -2.13 -11.78
CA ILE A 238 13.50 -2.75 -13.03
C ILE A 238 14.68 -2.78 -14.02
N GLU A 239 14.80 -3.83 -14.83
CA GLU A 239 15.80 -3.85 -15.90
C GLU A 239 15.49 -2.77 -16.95
N ALA A 240 16.52 -2.02 -17.40
CA ALA A 240 16.37 -0.91 -18.33
C ALA A 240 15.59 -1.28 -19.60
N LYS A 241 15.83 -2.49 -20.12
CA LYS A 241 15.09 -2.99 -21.29
C LYS A 241 13.60 -3.13 -21.02
N ALA A 242 13.23 -3.73 -19.88
CA ALA A 242 11.84 -3.90 -19.49
C ALA A 242 11.15 -2.57 -19.22
N LEU A 243 11.87 -1.59 -18.61
CA LEU A 243 11.35 -0.24 -18.40
C LEU A 243 11.05 0.46 -19.74
N LEU A 244 11.99 0.40 -20.69
CA LEU A 244 11.80 0.99 -22.02
C LEU A 244 10.61 0.36 -22.78
N GLU A 245 10.50 -0.97 -22.76
CA GLU A 245 9.39 -1.69 -23.40
C GLU A 245 8.04 -1.30 -22.79
N ARG A 246 7.91 -1.28 -21.47
CA ARG A 246 6.68 -0.84 -20.76
C ARG A 246 6.33 0.61 -21.07
N THR A 247 7.33 1.48 -21.06
CA THR A 247 7.15 2.92 -21.32
C THR A 247 6.66 3.16 -22.74
N ILE A 248 7.24 2.50 -23.74
CA ILE A 248 6.81 2.61 -25.14
C ILE A 248 5.36 2.16 -25.29
N ILE A 249 5.00 0.98 -24.74
CA ILE A 249 3.62 0.47 -24.76
C ILE A 249 2.64 1.49 -24.11
N LEU A 250 3.01 2.06 -22.97
CA LEU A 250 2.20 3.08 -22.30
C LEU A 250 2.00 4.31 -23.18
N LEU A 251 3.07 4.87 -23.71
CA LEU A 251 3.08 6.08 -24.53
C LEU A 251 2.28 5.92 -25.83
N GLU A 252 2.47 4.80 -26.55
CA GLU A 252 1.78 4.50 -27.79
C GLU A 252 0.30 4.22 -27.57
N SER A 253 -0.04 3.49 -26.50
CA SER A 253 -1.44 3.21 -26.14
C SER A 253 -2.22 4.46 -25.69
N ALA A 254 -1.54 5.43 -25.07
CA ALA A 254 -2.18 6.63 -24.57
C ALA A 254 -2.65 7.58 -25.68
N ARG A 255 -1.86 7.74 -26.75
CA ARG A 255 -2.18 8.66 -27.87
C ARG A 255 -2.31 7.99 -29.23
N GLN A 256 -2.28 6.65 -29.30
CA GLN A 256 -2.39 5.85 -30.55
C GLN A 256 -1.40 6.30 -31.63
N ILE A 257 -0.14 6.45 -31.27
CA ILE A 257 0.98 6.86 -32.14
C ILE A 257 2.11 5.84 -32.05
N GLU A 258 2.96 5.83 -33.06
CA GLU A 258 4.21 5.10 -33.06
C GLU A 258 5.37 6.02 -32.64
N LEU A 259 6.23 5.58 -31.72
CA LEU A 259 7.34 6.36 -31.18
C LEU A 259 8.68 5.72 -31.51
N ASP A 260 9.68 6.54 -31.82
CA ASP A 260 11.06 6.07 -31.94
C ASP A 260 11.61 5.67 -30.56
N PRO A 261 11.91 4.37 -30.32
CA PRO A 261 12.47 3.90 -29.04
C PRO A 261 13.77 4.63 -28.63
N ALA A 262 14.52 5.16 -29.60
CA ALA A 262 15.77 5.91 -29.32
C ALA A 262 15.51 7.19 -28.55
N LEU A 263 14.36 7.84 -28.75
CA LEU A 263 14.00 9.05 -27.98
C LEU A 263 13.74 8.72 -26.52
N VAL A 264 13.02 7.62 -26.23
CA VAL A 264 12.74 7.18 -24.86
C VAL A 264 14.03 6.76 -24.16
N ALA A 265 14.91 6.01 -24.85
CA ALA A 265 16.21 5.62 -24.31
C ALA A 265 17.13 6.83 -24.01
N LYS A 266 17.06 7.87 -24.85
CA LYS A 266 17.79 9.12 -24.63
C LYS A 266 17.31 9.81 -23.36
N GLU A 267 15.99 9.91 -23.16
CA GLU A 267 15.41 10.55 -21.98
C GLU A 267 15.68 9.75 -20.69
N LEU A 268 15.73 8.42 -20.75
CA LEU A 268 16.19 7.60 -19.63
C LEU A 268 17.66 7.94 -19.28
N THR A 269 18.51 8.09 -20.29
CA THR A 269 19.92 8.48 -20.08
C THR A 269 20.02 9.87 -19.45
N ASN A 270 19.19 10.82 -19.87
CA ASN A 270 19.12 12.15 -19.29
C ASN A 270 18.68 12.09 -17.81
N LEU A 271 17.62 11.32 -17.48
CA LEU A 271 17.16 11.14 -16.09
C LEU A 271 18.26 10.58 -15.19
N ILE A 272 19.07 9.63 -15.68
CA ILE A 272 20.23 9.09 -14.95
C ILE A 272 21.29 10.17 -14.74
N GLN A 273 21.62 10.94 -15.78
CA GLN A 273 22.62 12.01 -15.69
C GLN A 273 22.21 13.16 -14.78
N GLU A 274 20.93 13.40 -14.63
CA GLU A 274 20.34 14.43 -13.77
C GLU A 274 20.08 13.93 -12.34
N ASP A 275 20.51 12.69 -12.02
CA ASP A 275 20.28 12.03 -10.72
C ASP A 275 18.78 11.95 -10.33
N LYS A 276 17.87 11.91 -11.33
CA LYS A 276 16.42 11.74 -11.10
C LYS A 276 16.04 10.29 -10.89
N VAL A 277 16.80 9.36 -11.44
CA VAL A 277 16.76 7.92 -11.18
C VAL A 277 18.18 7.41 -11.01
N GLN A 278 18.34 6.32 -10.27
CA GLN A 278 19.65 5.71 -10.05
C GLN A 278 19.81 4.46 -10.92
N ASN A 279 21.06 4.14 -11.28
CA ASN A 279 21.33 2.90 -11.98
C ASN A 279 22.51 2.13 -11.38
N ILE A 280 22.42 0.81 -11.42
CA ILE A 280 23.55 -0.11 -11.22
C ILE A 280 23.58 -1.01 -12.44
N GLU A 281 24.55 -0.83 -13.32
CA GLU A 281 24.59 -1.50 -14.62
C GLU A 281 23.30 -1.27 -15.41
N THR A 282 22.54 -2.32 -15.72
CA THR A 282 21.26 -2.27 -16.45
C THR A 282 20.03 -2.11 -15.55
N LYS A 283 20.20 -2.10 -14.23
CA LYS A 283 19.11 -2.00 -13.27
C LYS A 283 18.82 -0.53 -12.96
N ILE A 284 17.56 -0.15 -13.14
CA ILE A 284 17.09 1.22 -12.90
C ILE A 284 16.26 1.24 -11.62
N PHE A 285 16.54 2.18 -10.74
CA PHE A 285 15.92 2.36 -9.44
C PHE A 285 15.24 3.72 -9.35
N ASP A 286 14.13 3.79 -8.65
CA ASP A 286 13.68 5.03 -8.05
C ASP A 286 14.69 5.50 -6.99
N ASN A 287 14.89 6.81 -6.88
CA ASN A 287 15.85 7.39 -5.94
C ASN A 287 15.59 6.95 -4.50
N THR A 288 14.33 6.99 -4.08
CA THR A 288 13.96 6.69 -2.69
C THR A 288 14.25 5.24 -2.34
N LEU A 289 13.99 4.31 -3.25
CA LEU A 289 14.26 2.88 -3.07
C LEU A 289 15.75 2.55 -3.14
N TYR A 290 16.48 3.20 -4.06
CA TYR A 290 17.93 3.04 -4.14
C TYR A 290 18.60 3.41 -2.82
N PHE A 291 18.27 4.59 -2.28
CA PHE A 291 18.85 5.07 -1.04
C PHE A 291 18.32 4.33 0.18
N ALA A 292 17.07 3.86 0.17
CA ALA A 292 16.54 3.05 1.25
C ALA A 292 17.25 1.69 1.37
N GLU A 293 17.47 0.95 0.26
CA GLU A 293 18.26 -0.29 0.31
C GLU A 293 19.72 -0.02 0.73
N GLN A 294 20.33 1.07 0.23
CA GLN A 294 21.68 1.47 0.63
C GLN A 294 21.73 1.82 2.12
N GLY A 295 20.70 2.47 2.63
CA GLY A 295 20.57 2.82 4.04
C GLY A 295 20.44 1.58 4.92
N ILE A 296 19.55 0.63 4.59
CA ILE A 296 19.42 -0.65 5.30
C ILE A 296 20.79 -1.33 5.43
N TYR A 297 21.51 -1.46 4.32
CA TYR A 297 22.85 -2.05 4.31
C TYR A 297 23.80 -1.27 5.24
N THR A 298 23.86 0.05 5.13
CA THR A 298 24.77 0.91 5.89
C THR A 298 24.50 0.83 7.38
N HIS A 299 23.22 0.95 7.78
CA HIS A 299 22.80 0.97 9.18
C HIS A 299 22.98 -0.39 9.84
N LEU A 300 22.58 -1.49 9.20
CA LEU A 300 22.82 -2.83 9.73
C LEU A 300 24.30 -3.14 9.86
N THR A 301 25.11 -2.74 8.86
CA THR A 301 26.57 -2.93 8.93
C THR A 301 27.19 -2.09 10.06
N ARG A 302 26.68 -0.89 10.33
CA ARG A 302 27.07 -0.03 11.44
C ARG A 302 26.77 -0.70 12.79
N ILE A 303 25.55 -1.17 13.00
CA ILE A 303 25.11 -1.85 14.23
C ILE A 303 25.91 -3.13 14.47
N MET A 304 26.17 -3.91 13.40
CA MET A 304 26.91 -5.18 13.49
C MET A 304 28.40 -5.05 13.82
N LYS A 305 28.99 -3.86 13.73
CA LYS A 305 30.42 -3.65 14.08
C LYS A 305 30.67 -3.77 15.56
N ASP A 306 29.68 -3.50 16.36
CA ASP A 306 29.78 -3.55 17.81
C ASP A 306 29.54 -4.97 18.35
N GLN A 307 29.89 -5.24 19.58
CA GLN A 307 29.69 -6.54 20.22
C GLN A 307 28.64 -6.40 21.32
N PRO A 308 27.82 -7.45 21.54
CA PRO A 308 26.89 -7.47 22.67
C PRO A 308 27.67 -7.41 24.00
N ASP A 309 27.11 -6.79 25.03
CA ASP A 309 27.70 -6.67 26.35
C ASP A 309 27.92 -8.01 27.01
N ILE A 310 27.05 -9.00 26.77
CA ILE A 310 27.12 -10.34 27.32
C ILE A 310 27.23 -11.34 26.19
N SER A 311 28.45 -11.83 25.96
CA SER A 311 28.72 -12.84 24.93
C SER A 311 29.03 -14.23 25.47
N ALA A 312 29.19 -14.38 26.80
CA ALA A 312 29.55 -15.64 27.41
C ALA A 312 28.36 -16.61 27.46
N GLU A 313 28.43 -17.68 26.68
CA GLU A 313 27.36 -18.66 26.50
C GLU A 313 26.98 -19.33 27.85
N ASP A 314 27.95 -19.68 28.70
CA ASP A 314 27.70 -20.29 30.01
C ASP A 314 26.80 -19.44 30.91
N LYS A 315 26.97 -18.08 30.88
CA LYS A 315 26.14 -17.17 31.65
C LYS A 315 24.72 -17.11 31.10
N ILE A 316 24.58 -17.05 29.79
CA ILE A 316 23.27 -17.03 29.13
C ILE A 316 22.54 -18.33 29.43
N GLN A 317 23.23 -19.48 29.34
CA GLN A 317 22.63 -20.75 29.61
C GLN A 317 22.17 -20.90 31.07
N ALA A 318 22.97 -20.45 32.04
CA ALA A 318 22.60 -20.49 33.46
C ALA A 318 21.36 -19.62 33.73
N SER A 319 21.31 -18.39 33.22
CA SER A 319 20.16 -17.52 33.33
C SER A 319 18.92 -18.11 32.65
N LEU A 320 19.09 -18.74 31.47
CA LEU A 320 17.97 -19.38 30.76
C LEU A 320 17.39 -20.56 31.55
N GLU A 321 18.20 -21.34 32.27
CA GLU A 321 17.74 -22.43 33.15
C GLU A 321 16.90 -21.87 34.31
N GLU A 322 17.30 -20.75 34.91
CA GLU A 322 16.51 -20.07 35.95
C GLU A 322 15.17 -19.55 35.39
N VAL A 323 15.16 -19.00 34.17
CA VAL A 323 13.95 -18.55 33.49
C VAL A 323 13.02 -19.73 33.16
N GLU A 324 13.54 -20.89 32.77
CA GLU A 324 12.74 -22.12 32.57
C GLU A 324 12.02 -22.53 33.85
N GLU A 325 12.73 -22.50 34.99
CA GLU A 325 12.15 -22.83 36.29
C GLU A 325 11.06 -21.82 36.69
N GLU A 326 11.32 -20.50 36.53
CA GLU A 326 10.36 -19.46 36.84
C GLU A 326 9.07 -19.57 36.00
N LEU A 327 9.21 -19.85 34.71
CA LEU A 327 8.07 -19.97 33.79
C LEU A 327 7.37 -21.34 33.88
N GLY A 328 8.00 -22.34 34.48
CA GLY A 328 7.49 -23.72 34.52
C GLY A 328 7.42 -24.38 33.14
N ILE A 329 8.30 -23.99 32.23
CA ILE A 329 8.37 -24.50 30.86
C ILE A 329 9.77 -25.03 30.56
N THR A 330 9.88 -25.88 29.53
CA THR A 330 11.19 -26.35 29.01
C THR A 330 11.24 -26.03 27.52
N TYR A 331 12.22 -25.22 27.13
CA TYR A 331 12.46 -24.92 25.72
C TYR A 331 13.05 -26.11 24.99
N ASP A 332 12.62 -26.32 23.76
CA ASP A 332 13.25 -27.25 22.83
C ASP A 332 14.69 -26.84 22.49
N LYS A 333 15.51 -27.80 22.08
CA LYS A 333 16.90 -27.53 21.73
C LYS A 333 17.09 -26.38 20.73
N VAL A 334 16.25 -26.32 19.70
CA VAL A 334 16.32 -25.24 18.68
C VAL A 334 15.88 -23.89 19.28
N GLN A 335 14.90 -23.91 20.18
CA GLN A 335 14.45 -22.70 20.87
C GLN A 335 15.53 -22.17 21.83
N LYS A 336 16.20 -23.05 22.58
CA LYS A 336 17.35 -22.68 23.41
C LYS A 336 18.51 -22.10 22.60
N ASP A 337 18.86 -22.74 21.49
CA ASP A 337 19.89 -22.26 20.56
C ASP A 337 19.52 -20.88 20.00
N ALA A 338 18.23 -20.65 19.68
CA ALA A 338 17.74 -19.36 19.23
C ALA A 338 17.87 -18.26 20.29
N ILE A 339 17.52 -18.55 21.56
CA ILE A 339 17.64 -17.59 22.67
C ILE A 339 19.11 -17.24 22.89
N ILE A 340 19.98 -18.26 22.98
CA ILE A 340 21.43 -18.07 23.19
C ILE A 340 22.03 -17.24 22.07
N LYS A 341 21.80 -17.61 20.81
CA LYS A 341 22.32 -16.89 19.65
C LYS A 341 21.77 -15.46 19.55
N ALA A 342 20.49 -15.26 19.87
CA ALA A 342 19.90 -13.92 19.92
C ALA A 342 20.66 -13.01 20.88
N LEU A 343 20.95 -13.49 22.10
CA LEU A 343 21.65 -12.73 23.13
C LEU A 343 23.15 -12.56 22.85
N GLN A 344 23.76 -13.44 22.05
CA GLN A 344 25.15 -13.34 21.60
C GLN A 344 25.36 -12.46 20.36
N SER A 345 24.28 -11.98 19.73
CA SER A 345 24.36 -11.27 18.45
C SER A 345 23.87 -9.84 18.56
N LYS A 346 24.51 -8.88 17.90
CA LYS A 346 24.03 -7.50 17.80
C LYS A 346 22.78 -7.40 16.92
N VAL A 347 22.77 -8.14 15.81
CA VAL A 347 21.60 -8.31 14.95
C VAL A 347 21.31 -9.79 14.84
N PHE A 348 20.09 -10.20 15.13
CA PHE A 348 19.66 -11.59 15.05
C PHE A 348 18.31 -11.75 14.39
N ILE A 349 18.13 -12.79 13.57
CA ILE A 349 16.88 -13.06 12.86
C ILE A 349 16.27 -14.38 13.32
N LEU A 350 15.05 -14.32 13.87
CA LEU A 350 14.22 -15.46 14.23
C LEU A 350 13.12 -15.66 13.20
N THR A 351 13.16 -16.74 12.45
CA THR A 351 12.08 -17.06 11.50
C THR A 351 11.39 -18.38 11.86
N GLY A 352 10.17 -18.53 11.39
CA GLY A 352 9.42 -19.76 11.57
C GLY A 352 7.94 -19.58 11.30
N GLY A 353 7.26 -20.66 10.94
CA GLY A 353 5.83 -20.66 10.70
C GLY A 353 4.99 -20.44 11.97
N PRO A 354 3.67 -20.30 11.82
CA PRO A 354 2.76 -20.20 12.95
C PRO A 354 2.79 -21.45 13.83
N GLY A 355 2.72 -21.25 15.15
CA GLY A 355 2.74 -22.35 16.11
C GLY A 355 4.11 -22.99 16.38
N THR A 356 5.20 -22.45 15.81
CA THR A 356 6.58 -22.92 16.10
C THR A 356 7.16 -22.35 17.40
N GLY A 357 6.39 -21.49 18.09
CA GLY A 357 6.81 -20.93 19.37
C GLY A 357 7.65 -19.65 19.27
N LYS A 358 7.60 -18.90 18.16
CA LYS A 358 8.31 -17.60 18.03
C LYS A 358 8.08 -16.71 19.24
N THR A 359 6.82 -16.48 19.63
CA THR A 359 6.48 -15.64 20.79
C THR A 359 6.99 -16.20 22.12
N THR A 360 7.03 -17.54 22.26
CA THR A 360 7.60 -18.20 23.42
C THR A 360 9.10 -17.93 23.50
N VAL A 361 9.81 -17.99 22.37
CA VAL A 361 11.24 -17.65 22.25
C VAL A 361 11.47 -16.17 22.54
N ILE A 362 10.64 -15.26 22.01
CA ILE A 362 10.69 -13.82 22.32
C ILE A 362 10.61 -13.60 23.83
N ASN A 363 9.65 -14.24 24.51
CA ASN A 363 9.49 -14.13 25.96
C ASN A 363 10.72 -14.67 26.73
N GLY A 364 11.31 -15.77 26.24
CA GLY A 364 12.58 -16.30 26.75
C GLY A 364 13.72 -15.32 26.60
N ILE A 365 13.88 -14.71 25.42
CA ILE A 365 14.89 -13.70 25.15
C ILE A 365 14.73 -12.49 26.12
N ILE A 366 13.52 -11.94 26.24
CA ILE A 366 13.25 -10.80 27.11
C ILE A 366 13.58 -11.10 28.56
N LYS A 367 13.13 -12.24 29.10
CA LYS A 367 13.35 -12.61 30.51
C LYS A 367 14.81 -12.91 30.81
N THR A 368 15.48 -13.68 29.93
CA THR A 368 16.91 -13.97 30.08
C THR A 368 17.74 -12.69 29.94
N TYR A 369 17.38 -11.78 29.01
CA TYR A 369 18.03 -10.48 28.89
C TYR A 369 17.86 -9.64 30.17
N ALA A 370 16.64 -9.58 30.69
CA ALA A 370 16.34 -8.82 31.90
C ALA A 370 17.09 -9.36 33.12
N ASP A 371 17.17 -10.69 33.29
CA ASP A 371 17.92 -11.34 34.38
C ASP A 371 19.41 -11.03 34.28
N LEU A 372 20.02 -11.20 33.10
CA LEU A 372 21.43 -10.92 32.86
C LEU A 372 21.83 -9.45 33.13
N HIS A 373 20.91 -8.50 32.92
CA HIS A 373 21.14 -7.05 33.12
C HIS A 373 20.56 -6.53 34.45
N GLY A 374 19.97 -7.39 35.26
CA GLY A 374 19.35 -7.02 36.53
C GLY A 374 18.15 -6.07 36.39
N LEU A 375 17.38 -6.21 35.28
CA LEU A 375 16.21 -5.36 35.00
C LEU A 375 14.94 -5.92 35.67
N ASP A 376 14.20 -5.06 36.34
CA ASP A 376 12.87 -5.39 36.84
C ASP A 376 11.79 -5.10 35.81
N LEU A 377 11.29 -6.15 35.13
CA LEU A 377 10.27 -6.04 34.09
C LEU A 377 8.92 -5.42 34.53
N LYS A 378 8.73 -5.17 35.82
CA LYS A 378 7.54 -4.48 36.34
C LYS A 378 7.65 -2.96 36.30
N LYS A 379 8.83 -2.43 36.02
CA LYS A 379 9.05 -0.97 35.89
C LYS A 379 8.52 -0.49 34.55
N SER A 380 8.09 0.76 34.53
CA SER A 380 7.57 1.40 33.29
C SER A 380 8.66 1.89 32.35
N ASP A 381 9.87 2.13 32.87
CA ASP A 381 10.99 2.69 32.12
C ASP A 381 12.05 1.60 31.89
N LEU A 382 11.83 0.81 30.86
CA LEU A 382 12.69 -0.30 30.47
C LEU A 382 13.43 0.06 29.18
N PRO A 383 14.75 -0.24 29.09
CA PRO A 383 15.52 -0.03 27.87
C PRO A 383 15.23 -1.11 26.82
N ILE A 384 13.97 -1.56 26.74
CA ILE A 384 13.50 -2.59 25.82
C ILE A 384 12.32 -2.04 25.02
N ILE A 385 12.46 -2.01 23.71
CA ILE A 385 11.40 -1.65 22.77
C ILE A 385 10.84 -2.90 22.12
N LEU A 386 9.51 -3.04 22.14
CA LEU A 386 8.77 -4.04 21.40
C LEU A 386 7.98 -3.37 20.28
N ALA A 387 8.28 -3.73 19.05
CA ALA A 387 7.71 -3.10 17.87
C ALA A 387 7.06 -4.12 16.91
N ALA A 388 6.05 -3.69 16.17
CA ALA A 388 5.45 -4.46 15.08
C ALA A 388 4.94 -3.53 13.97
N PRO A 389 4.77 -3.99 12.72
CA PRO A 389 4.28 -3.14 11.64
C PRO A 389 2.81 -2.72 11.79
N THR A 390 2.00 -3.49 12.52
CA THR A 390 0.56 -3.22 12.71
C THR A 390 0.19 -3.10 14.18
N GLY A 391 -0.83 -2.27 14.48
CA GLY A 391 -1.33 -2.08 15.85
C GLY A 391 -1.79 -3.37 16.50
N ARG A 392 -2.40 -4.27 15.70
CA ARG A 392 -2.88 -5.56 16.19
C ARG A 392 -1.74 -6.52 16.56
N ALA A 393 -0.69 -6.58 15.75
CA ALA A 393 0.50 -7.36 16.08
C ALA A 393 1.19 -6.82 17.33
N ALA A 394 1.27 -5.49 17.49
CA ALA A 394 1.81 -4.86 18.68
C ALA A 394 0.98 -5.19 19.93
N ARG A 395 -0.35 -5.07 19.88
CA ARG A 395 -1.22 -5.48 21.01
C ARG A 395 -1.04 -6.94 21.37
N ARG A 396 -0.98 -7.83 20.38
CA ARG A 396 -0.73 -9.25 20.64
C ARG A 396 0.60 -9.50 21.33
N MET A 397 1.64 -8.77 20.93
CA MET A 397 2.94 -8.83 21.58
C MET A 397 2.84 -8.38 23.04
N ASN A 398 2.13 -7.27 23.31
CA ASN A 398 1.86 -6.80 24.68
C ASN A 398 1.11 -7.84 25.52
N GLU A 399 0.04 -8.46 25.00
CA GLU A 399 -0.74 -9.50 25.70
C GLU A 399 0.11 -10.70 26.11
N LEU A 400 1.07 -11.09 25.26
CA LEU A 400 1.89 -12.28 25.45
C LEU A 400 3.14 -12.02 26.32
N THR A 401 3.74 -10.85 26.21
CA THR A 401 4.94 -10.44 26.95
C THR A 401 4.64 -9.67 28.24
N GLN A 402 3.42 -9.12 28.34
CA GLN A 402 2.99 -8.21 29.40
C GLN A 402 3.84 -6.90 29.47
N LEU A 403 4.55 -6.58 28.38
CA LEU A 403 5.35 -5.36 28.24
C LEU A 403 4.71 -4.40 27.24
N PRO A 404 4.88 -3.09 27.40
CA PRO A 404 4.41 -2.10 26.43
C PRO A 404 4.98 -2.38 25.04
N SER A 405 4.12 -2.38 24.05
CA SER A 405 4.52 -2.49 22.65
C SER A 405 3.71 -1.54 21.77
N ALA A 406 4.30 -1.07 20.69
CA ALA A 406 3.66 -0.16 19.76
C ALA A 406 4.01 -0.48 18.30
N THR A 407 3.38 0.24 17.38
CA THR A 407 3.75 0.11 15.96
C THR A 407 5.11 0.75 15.69
N ILE A 408 5.82 0.26 14.67
CA ILE A 408 7.06 0.88 14.19
C ILE A 408 6.83 2.37 13.93
N HIS A 409 5.76 2.72 13.20
CA HIS A 409 5.39 4.11 12.92
C HIS A 409 5.28 4.97 14.18
N ARG A 410 4.64 4.44 15.23
CA ARG A 410 4.50 5.16 16.51
C ARG A 410 5.84 5.39 17.22
N HIS A 411 6.73 4.39 17.21
CA HIS A 411 8.06 4.56 17.78
C HIS A 411 8.90 5.58 17.02
N LEU A 412 8.70 5.67 15.70
CA LEU A 412 9.36 6.63 14.83
C LEU A 412 8.67 8.01 14.80
N GLY A 413 7.55 8.19 15.49
CA GLY A 413 6.79 9.45 15.48
C GLY A 413 6.14 9.78 14.14
N LEU A 414 5.93 8.80 13.27
CA LEU A 414 5.31 8.96 11.97
C LEU A 414 3.78 9.01 12.10
N ASN A 415 3.15 10.05 11.54
CA ASN A 415 1.70 10.24 11.62
C ASN A 415 0.93 9.54 10.49
N SER A 416 1.58 9.29 9.35
CA SER A 416 1.04 8.58 8.19
C SER A 416 2.08 7.64 7.57
N GLU A 417 1.64 6.74 6.68
CA GLU A 417 2.53 5.84 5.94
C GLU A 417 3.44 6.60 4.95
N ASP A 418 3.05 7.83 4.57
CA ASP A 418 3.81 8.70 3.67
C ASP A 418 4.71 9.72 4.42
N ASP A 419 4.84 9.61 5.73
CA ASP A 419 5.66 10.54 6.54
C ASP A 419 7.11 10.03 6.61
N PHE A 420 8.04 10.73 5.94
CA PHE A 420 9.46 10.38 5.86
C PHE A 420 10.31 11.29 6.78
N LYS A 421 9.90 11.47 8.02
CA LYS A 421 10.72 12.20 8.99
C LYS A 421 11.78 11.29 9.58
N THR A 422 13.02 11.76 9.57
CA THR A 422 14.09 11.21 10.40
C THR A 422 13.93 11.72 11.84
N LEU A 423 14.11 10.83 12.81
CA LEU A 423 14.18 11.25 14.22
C LEU A 423 15.43 12.15 14.41
N GLU A 424 15.30 13.21 15.20
CA GLU A 424 16.44 14.04 15.58
C GLU A 424 17.42 13.24 16.47
N ASP A 425 16.91 12.29 17.28
CA ASP A 425 17.66 11.42 18.16
C ASP A 425 17.36 9.93 17.87
N TYR A 426 18.29 9.04 18.23
CA TYR A 426 18.09 7.60 18.18
C TYR A 426 16.99 7.14 19.16
N LEU A 427 16.39 5.99 18.88
CA LEU A 427 15.49 5.31 19.81
C LEU A 427 16.27 4.98 21.11
N ASP A 428 15.71 5.40 22.25
CA ASP A 428 16.33 5.19 23.56
C ASP A 428 16.04 3.76 24.05
N CYS A 429 16.89 2.82 23.63
CA CYS A 429 16.79 1.42 24.04
C CYS A 429 18.11 0.67 23.88
N ASP A 430 18.32 -0.34 24.74
CA ASP A 430 19.42 -1.28 24.65
C ASP A 430 19.05 -2.53 23.83
N LEU A 431 17.76 -2.89 23.82
CA LEU A 431 17.20 -4.01 23.09
C LEU A 431 15.93 -3.60 22.34
N ILE A 432 15.89 -3.89 21.05
CA ILE A 432 14.66 -3.75 20.24
C ILE A 432 14.28 -5.11 19.61
N ILE A 433 13.01 -5.49 19.77
CA ILE A 433 12.44 -6.69 19.16
C ILE A 433 11.33 -6.29 18.20
N ILE A 434 11.44 -6.68 16.94
CA ILE A 434 10.49 -6.35 15.88
C ILE A 434 9.82 -7.62 15.40
N ASP A 435 8.51 -7.81 15.70
CA ASP A 435 7.73 -8.97 15.22
C ASP A 435 6.98 -8.68 13.94
N GLU A 436 6.53 -9.74 13.25
CA GLU A 436 5.85 -9.70 11.93
C GLU A 436 6.61 -8.91 10.86
N PHE A 437 7.96 -9.01 10.87
CA PHE A 437 8.83 -8.24 9.98
C PHE A 437 8.64 -8.55 8.49
N SER A 438 7.97 -9.64 8.14
CA SER A 438 7.57 -9.95 6.75
C SER A 438 6.70 -8.86 6.10
N MET A 439 6.02 -8.04 6.91
CA MET A 439 5.17 -6.94 6.45
C MET A 439 5.92 -5.60 6.31
N VAL A 440 7.19 -5.53 6.70
CA VAL A 440 8.00 -4.30 6.66
C VAL A 440 8.61 -4.16 5.27
N ASP A 441 8.32 -3.06 4.59
CA ASP A 441 8.89 -2.74 3.28
C ASP A 441 10.27 -2.06 3.38
N THR A 442 10.85 -1.74 2.22
CA THR A 442 12.19 -1.18 2.14
C THR A 442 12.28 0.21 2.77
N TRP A 443 11.29 1.07 2.60
CA TRP A 443 11.31 2.42 3.18
C TRP A 443 11.22 2.40 4.69
N LEU A 444 10.23 1.66 5.22
CA LEU A 444 10.01 1.54 6.67
C LEU A 444 11.20 0.84 7.36
N ALA A 445 11.78 -0.17 6.71
CA ALA A 445 12.99 -0.83 7.21
C ALA A 445 14.19 0.12 7.29
N ASN A 446 14.37 0.96 6.27
CA ASN A 446 15.43 1.96 6.27
C ASN A 446 15.26 2.97 7.42
N GLN A 447 14.08 3.58 7.55
CA GLN A 447 13.79 4.54 8.63
C GLN A 447 13.99 3.92 10.02
N LEU A 448 13.55 2.66 10.19
CA LEU A 448 13.73 1.94 11.44
C LEU A 448 15.22 1.74 11.78
N PHE A 449 16.01 1.20 10.85
CA PHE A 449 17.43 0.94 11.14
C PHE A 449 18.27 2.22 11.24
N GLU A 450 17.89 3.28 10.57
CA GLU A 450 18.48 4.62 10.74
C GLU A 450 18.32 5.13 12.15
N SER A 451 17.15 4.92 12.75
CA SER A 451 16.77 5.38 14.09
C SER A 451 17.34 4.54 15.24
N ILE A 452 18.04 3.44 14.94
CA ILE A 452 18.62 2.54 15.95
C ILE A 452 20.09 2.91 16.19
N SER A 453 20.47 3.04 17.49
CA SER A 453 21.83 3.30 17.93
C SER A 453 22.78 2.11 17.69
N ASP A 454 24.08 2.36 17.59
CA ASP A 454 25.11 1.32 17.49
C ASP A 454 25.15 0.42 18.73
N SER A 455 24.81 0.98 19.90
CA SER A 455 24.77 0.22 21.17
C SER A 455 23.58 -0.72 21.27
N THR A 456 22.50 -0.50 20.53
CA THR A 456 21.25 -1.26 20.62
C THR A 456 21.40 -2.67 20.00
N GLN A 457 20.87 -3.67 20.66
CA GLN A 457 20.73 -5.04 20.16
C GLN A 457 19.41 -5.18 19.40
N VAL A 458 19.43 -5.74 18.19
CA VAL A 458 18.28 -5.82 17.27
C VAL A 458 17.86 -7.26 17.04
N ILE A 459 16.62 -7.60 17.35
CA ILE A 459 16.03 -8.92 17.09
C ILE A 459 14.87 -8.76 16.10
N ILE A 460 15.03 -9.34 14.94
CA ILE A 460 14.06 -9.35 13.84
C ILE A 460 13.31 -10.68 13.87
N VAL A 461 11.98 -10.63 13.95
CA VAL A 461 11.14 -11.83 13.99
C VAL A 461 10.11 -11.79 12.87
N GLY A 462 9.92 -12.92 12.16
CA GLY A 462 8.94 -13.00 11.11
C GLY A 462 8.79 -14.38 10.49
N ASP A 463 7.99 -14.43 9.43
CA ASP A 463 7.73 -15.64 8.64
C ASP A 463 7.82 -15.28 7.15
N GLN A 464 8.92 -15.68 6.49
CA GLN A 464 9.17 -15.35 5.09
C GLN A 464 8.18 -15.99 4.10
N ASP A 465 7.45 -17.02 4.52
CA ASP A 465 6.51 -17.76 3.67
C ASP A 465 5.09 -17.13 3.70
N GLN A 466 4.84 -16.16 4.61
CA GLN A 466 3.63 -15.35 4.60
C GLN A 466 3.65 -14.33 3.48
N LEU A 467 2.53 -13.62 3.31
CA LEU A 467 2.45 -12.51 2.37
C LEU A 467 3.56 -11.47 2.67
N PRO A 468 4.27 -11.00 1.65
CA PRO A 468 5.27 -9.94 1.81
C PRO A 468 4.60 -8.60 2.14
N SER A 469 5.42 -7.57 2.36
CA SER A 469 4.98 -6.17 2.51
C SER A 469 4.11 -5.72 1.33
N VAL A 470 3.19 -4.79 1.59
CA VAL A 470 2.40 -4.14 0.52
C VAL A 470 3.31 -3.23 -0.30
N GLY A 471 4.20 -2.48 0.36
CA GLY A 471 5.22 -1.67 -0.30
C GLY A 471 6.36 -2.50 -0.92
N PRO A 472 7.27 -1.83 -1.64
CA PRO A 472 8.34 -2.48 -2.40
C PRO A 472 9.41 -3.12 -1.52
N GLY A 473 10.06 -4.14 -2.10
CA GLY A 473 11.09 -4.94 -1.44
C GLY A 473 10.55 -6.16 -0.69
N GLN A 474 11.47 -6.97 -0.20
CA GLN A 474 11.21 -8.18 0.59
C GLN A 474 12.29 -8.36 1.65
N VAL A 475 12.47 -7.32 2.47
CA VAL A 475 13.63 -7.14 3.34
C VAL A 475 13.93 -8.38 4.21
N LEU A 476 12.91 -8.96 4.86
CA LEU A 476 13.11 -10.17 5.66
C LEU A 476 13.67 -11.34 4.84
N ALA A 477 13.09 -11.58 3.66
CA ALA A 477 13.51 -12.69 2.79
C ALA A 477 14.94 -12.48 2.26
N ASP A 478 15.31 -11.23 1.96
CA ASP A 478 16.66 -10.88 1.53
C ASP A 478 17.68 -11.03 2.67
N LEU A 479 17.37 -10.49 3.87
CA LEU A 479 18.24 -10.62 5.04
C LEU A 479 18.46 -12.10 5.45
N LEU A 480 17.46 -12.96 5.27
CA LEU A 480 17.61 -14.39 5.52
C LEU A 480 18.57 -15.09 4.56
N GLN A 481 18.88 -14.49 3.41
CA GLN A 481 19.85 -15.04 2.45
C GLN A 481 21.29 -14.57 2.70
N ILE A 482 21.49 -13.57 3.56
CA ILE A 482 22.81 -13.03 3.88
C ILE A 482 23.51 -13.94 4.90
N ASP A 483 24.60 -14.59 4.51
CA ASP A 483 25.30 -15.61 5.32
C ASP A 483 25.85 -15.07 6.65
N ASN A 484 26.31 -13.84 6.68
CA ASN A 484 26.92 -13.21 7.85
C ASN A 484 25.92 -12.74 8.91
N LEU A 485 24.62 -12.78 8.65
CA LEU A 485 23.59 -12.45 9.62
C LEU A 485 23.21 -13.67 10.45
N PRO A 486 23.41 -13.64 11.79
CA PRO A 486 22.97 -14.69 12.68
C PRO A 486 21.46 -14.91 12.59
N LYS A 487 21.06 -16.15 12.35
CA LYS A 487 19.66 -16.51 12.16
C LYS A 487 19.36 -17.93 12.66
N VAL A 488 18.11 -18.13 13.13
CA VAL A 488 17.57 -19.44 13.47
C VAL A 488 16.17 -19.60 12.89
N SER A 489 15.91 -20.74 12.25
CA SER A 489 14.59 -21.09 11.75
C SER A 489 13.94 -22.13 12.65
N LEU A 490 12.79 -21.79 13.25
CA LEU A 490 11.99 -22.70 14.04
C LEU A 490 11.11 -23.55 13.11
N THR A 491 11.41 -24.84 13.06
CA THR A 491 10.70 -25.80 12.20
C THR A 491 9.75 -26.70 12.95
N LYS A 492 10.00 -26.93 14.27
CA LYS A 492 9.15 -27.76 15.09
C LYS A 492 7.91 -27.01 15.56
N ILE A 493 6.77 -27.68 15.48
CA ILE A 493 5.46 -27.12 15.79
C ILE A 493 5.05 -27.53 17.20
N PHE A 494 4.65 -26.56 18.03
CA PHE A 494 4.26 -26.73 19.45
C PHE A 494 2.78 -26.39 19.72
N ARG A 495 1.97 -26.12 18.67
CA ARG A 495 0.58 -25.72 18.83
C ARG A 495 -0.23 -26.86 19.48
N GLN A 496 -0.98 -26.56 20.51
CA GLN A 496 -1.78 -27.29 21.52
C GLN A 496 -2.21 -28.75 21.28
N SER A 497 -1.96 -29.36 20.12
CA SER A 497 -2.04 -30.76 19.87
C SER A 497 -0.98 -31.17 18.84
N GLU A 498 -0.15 -32.13 19.14
CA GLU A 498 0.76 -32.79 18.16
C GLU A 498 0.01 -33.30 16.92
N ASP A 499 -1.34 -33.31 16.97
CA ASP A 499 -2.25 -33.80 15.95
C ASP A 499 -2.96 -32.74 15.11
N SER A 500 -2.55 -31.42 15.13
CA SER A 500 -3.21 -30.41 14.31
C SER A 500 -2.98 -30.62 12.82
N THR A 501 -4.07 -30.97 12.12
CA THR A 501 -4.01 -31.21 10.68
C THR A 501 -3.99 -29.89 9.87
N ILE A 502 -4.37 -28.75 10.47
CA ILE A 502 -4.26 -27.41 9.86
C ILE A 502 -2.79 -27.05 9.68
N VAL A 503 -1.98 -27.28 10.70
CA VAL A 503 -0.55 -26.95 10.66
C VAL A 503 0.22 -27.83 9.70
N THR A 504 -0.10 -29.14 9.67
CA THR A 504 0.44 -30.06 8.69
C THR A 504 0.08 -29.64 7.27
N LEU A 505 -1.17 -29.26 7.03
CA LEU A 505 -1.63 -28.73 5.75
C LEU A 505 -0.84 -27.47 5.35
N ALA A 506 -0.71 -26.51 6.24
CA ALA A 506 0.04 -25.28 5.98
C ALA A 506 1.51 -25.57 5.62
N SER A 507 2.15 -26.53 6.33
CA SER A 507 3.53 -26.93 6.05
C SER A 507 3.69 -27.58 4.67
N GLN A 508 2.75 -28.45 4.27
CA GLN A 508 2.75 -29.08 2.94
C GLN A 508 2.51 -28.06 1.82
N MET A 509 1.54 -27.16 2.00
CA MET A 509 1.28 -26.11 1.02
C MET A 509 2.45 -25.13 0.87
N ARG A 510 3.14 -24.80 1.97
CA ARG A 510 4.38 -24.03 1.93
C ARG A 510 5.45 -24.68 1.03
N GLN A 511 5.50 -26.00 1.00
CA GLN A 511 6.42 -26.78 0.16
C GLN A 511 5.91 -26.97 -1.28
N GLY A 512 4.80 -26.34 -1.65
CA GLY A 512 4.22 -26.47 -2.98
C GLY A 512 3.46 -27.79 -3.21
N GLN A 513 2.95 -28.40 -2.13
CA GLN A 513 2.27 -29.69 -2.18
C GLN A 513 0.82 -29.56 -1.72
N LEU A 514 -0.12 -29.94 -2.57
CA LEU A 514 -1.51 -30.16 -2.16
C LEU A 514 -1.63 -31.62 -1.71
N PRO A 515 -1.91 -31.90 -0.42
CA PRO A 515 -1.91 -33.26 0.07
C PRO A 515 -3.08 -34.09 -0.49
N ALA A 516 -2.88 -35.39 -0.67
CA ALA A 516 -3.90 -36.28 -1.21
C ALA A 516 -5.18 -36.34 -0.33
N ASP A 517 -5.03 -36.14 1.00
CA ASP A 517 -6.14 -36.04 1.95
C ASP A 517 -6.74 -34.63 2.12
N PHE A 518 -6.46 -33.71 1.19
CA PHE A 518 -6.94 -32.31 1.23
C PHE A 518 -8.46 -32.22 1.39
N THR A 519 -9.19 -33.03 0.67
CA THR A 519 -10.67 -33.04 0.69
C THR A 519 -11.26 -33.83 1.85
N GLU A 520 -10.45 -34.57 2.61
CA GLU A 520 -10.93 -35.36 3.73
C GLU A 520 -11.31 -34.48 4.93
N LYS A 521 -12.42 -34.80 5.56
CA LYS A 521 -12.83 -34.17 6.81
C LYS A 521 -11.94 -34.66 7.95
N LYS A 522 -11.27 -33.74 8.64
CA LYS A 522 -10.48 -34.00 9.85
C LYS A 522 -11.13 -33.36 11.08
N ALA A 523 -10.54 -33.54 12.24
CA ALA A 523 -11.07 -32.99 13.49
C ALA A 523 -11.10 -31.44 13.50
N ASP A 524 -10.10 -30.81 12.91
CA ASP A 524 -9.85 -29.35 12.90
C ASP A 524 -10.00 -28.72 11.51
N ARG A 525 -10.13 -29.50 10.41
CA ARG A 525 -10.32 -28.98 9.07
C ARG A 525 -11.40 -29.73 8.28
N SER A 526 -12.03 -29.02 7.35
CA SER A 526 -12.98 -29.57 6.39
C SER A 526 -12.91 -28.84 5.07
N TYR A 527 -13.26 -29.55 3.98
CA TYR A 527 -13.34 -28.98 2.64
C TYR A 527 -14.74 -29.23 2.05
N PHE A 528 -15.23 -28.23 1.30
CA PHE A 528 -16.49 -28.33 0.56
C PHE A 528 -16.25 -27.81 -0.86
N GLU A 529 -16.52 -28.65 -1.85
CA GLU A 529 -16.45 -28.26 -3.25
C GLU A 529 -17.57 -27.28 -3.60
N ALA A 530 -17.23 -26.15 -4.19
CA ALA A 530 -18.22 -25.13 -4.63
C ALA A 530 -17.61 -24.22 -5.70
N ASN A 531 -18.37 -23.86 -6.71
CA ASN A 531 -18.02 -22.77 -7.60
C ASN A 531 -18.43 -21.41 -6.99
N ALA A 532 -18.00 -20.30 -7.61
CA ALA A 532 -18.25 -18.95 -7.10
C ALA A 532 -19.74 -18.65 -6.87
N ASN A 533 -20.66 -19.16 -7.71
CA ASN A 533 -22.08 -18.89 -7.61
C ASN A 533 -22.75 -19.64 -6.42
N HIS A 534 -22.16 -20.74 -5.96
CA HIS A 534 -22.67 -21.50 -4.82
C HIS A 534 -22.16 -21.01 -3.47
N ILE A 535 -21.02 -20.31 -3.43
CA ILE A 535 -20.42 -19.79 -2.19
C ILE A 535 -21.40 -18.92 -1.37
N PRO A 536 -22.16 -17.96 -1.97
CA PRO A 536 -23.12 -17.13 -1.24
C PRO A 536 -24.21 -17.93 -0.49
N GLN A 537 -24.53 -19.12 -0.97
CA GLN A 537 -25.53 -19.99 -0.35
C GLN A 537 -24.93 -20.93 0.69
N MET A 538 -23.66 -21.31 0.54
CA MET A 538 -22.97 -22.27 1.42
C MET A 538 -22.40 -21.61 2.67
N VAL A 539 -21.79 -20.44 2.54
CA VAL A 539 -21.19 -19.72 3.68
C VAL A 539 -22.20 -19.50 4.83
N PRO A 540 -23.42 -18.98 4.59
CA PRO A 540 -24.41 -18.82 5.66
C PRO A 540 -24.79 -20.15 6.35
N LYS A 541 -24.85 -21.25 5.60
CA LYS A 541 -25.15 -22.58 6.16
C LYS A 541 -24.02 -23.07 7.06
N ILE A 542 -22.78 -22.88 6.66
CA ILE A 542 -21.57 -23.23 7.43
C ILE A 542 -21.52 -22.42 8.71
N VAL A 543 -21.69 -21.09 8.63
CA VAL A 543 -21.69 -20.20 9.80
C VAL A 543 -22.84 -20.54 10.75
N SER A 544 -24.05 -20.79 10.24
CA SER A 544 -25.18 -21.21 11.06
C SER A 544 -24.95 -22.56 11.76
N ALA A 545 -24.28 -23.50 11.09
CA ALA A 545 -23.89 -24.77 11.69
C ALA A 545 -22.83 -24.60 12.78
N ALA A 546 -21.85 -23.72 12.57
CA ALA A 546 -20.82 -23.39 13.57
C ALA A 546 -21.44 -22.78 14.83
N ILE A 547 -22.36 -21.81 14.68
CA ILE A 547 -23.07 -21.19 15.81
C ILE A 547 -23.92 -22.21 16.55
N LYS A 548 -24.64 -23.09 15.83
CA LYS A 548 -25.44 -24.16 16.45
C LYS A 548 -24.54 -25.17 17.22
N SER A 549 -23.29 -25.31 16.88
CA SER A 549 -22.33 -26.16 17.62
C SER A 549 -21.69 -25.45 18.82
N GLY A 550 -22.13 -24.21 19.14
CA GLY A 550 -21.67 -23.45 20.31
C GLY A 550 -20.52 -22.49 20.05
N ILE A 551 -20.13 -22.26 18.78
CA ILE A 551 -19.11 -21.27 18.42
C ILE A 551 -19.77 -19.90 18.40
N ALA A 552 -19.17 -18.90 19.05
CA ALA A 552 -19.68 -17.54 19.01
C ALA A 552 -19.56 -16.94 17.61
N ALA A 553 -20.52 -16.15 17.16
CA ALA A 553 -20.51 -15.55 15.84
C ALA A 553 -19.30 -14.66 15.61
N GLN A 554 -18.82 -13.98 16.65
CA GLN A 554 -17.61 -13.14 16.63
C GLN A 554 -16.32 -13.93 16.39
N ASP A 555 -16.29 -15.23 16.76
CA ASP A 555 -15.13 -16.12 16.61
C ASP A 555 -15.00 -16.68 15.19
N VAL A 556 -16.00 -16.50 14.35
CA VAL A 556 -15.98 -16.91 12.95
C VAL A 556 -15.53 -15.76 12.07
N GLN A 557 -14.50 -16.01 11.26
CA GLN A 557 -14.00 -15.04 10.29
C GLN A 557 -13.95 -15.63 8.89
N ILE A 558 -14.53 -14.91 7.93
CA ILE A 558 -14.42 -15.25 6.52
C ILE A 558 -13.26 -14.48 5.95
N LEU A 559 -12.32 -15.19 5.30
CA LEU A 559 -11.15 -14.61 4.64
C LEU A 559 -11.23 -14.86 3.14
N ALA A 560 -11.35 -13.82 2.33
CA ALA A 560 -11.48 -13.95 0.89
C ALA A 560 -10.40 -13.12 0.16
N PRO A 561 -9.96 -13.57 -1.03
CA PRO A 561 -8.91 -12.87 -1.79
C PRO A 561 -9.37 -11.58 -2.46
N MET A 562 -10.67 -11.44 -2.79
CA MET A 562 -11.20 -10.34 -3.62
C MET A 562 -12.35 -9.60 -2.96
N TYR A 563 -12.48 -8.31 -3.27
CA TYR A 563 -13.61 -7.48 -2.81
C TYR A 563 -14.87 -7.69 -3.63
N ARG A 564 -14.77 -7.79 -4.96
CA ARG A 564 -15.89 -7.86 -5.90
C ARG A 564 -16.21 -9.30 -6.30
N GLY A 565 -17.40 -9.51 -6.88
CA GLY A 565 -17.88 -10.82 -7.35
C GLY A 565 -18.72 -11.57 -6.34
N GLN A 566 -19.31 -12.71 -6.75
CA GLN A 566 -20.23 -13.50 -5.92
C GLN A 566 -19.58 -14.02 -4.64
N ALA A 567 -18.34 -14.51 -4.73
CA ALA A 567 -17.53 -14.96 -3.60
C ALA A 567 -16.70 -13.83 -2.98
N GLY A 568 -16.94 -12.57 -3.37
CA GLY A 568 -16.20 -11.40 -2.91
C GLY A 568 -16.62 -10.90 -1.54
N ILE A 569 -15.71 -10.18 -0.88
CA ILE A 569 -15.87 -9.66 0.48
C ILE A 569 -17.13 -8.81 0.62
N ASN A 570 -17.42 -7.91 -0.33
CA ASN A 570 -18.57 -7.01 -0.26
C ASN A 570 -19.88 -7.79 -0.23
N ASN A 571 -20.04 -8.77 -1.12
CA ASN A 571 -21.24 -9.60 -1.19
C ASN A 571 -21.37 -10.49 0.07
N LEU A 572 -20.28 -11.11 0.52
CA LEU A 572 -20.27 -11.94 1.71
C LEU A 572 -20.57 -11.14 2.98
N ASN A 573 -20.10 -9.90 3.09
CA ASN A 573 -20.43 -9.00 4.19
C ASN A 573 -21.95 -8.71 4.24
N THR A 574 -22.56 -8.39 3.12
CA THR A 574 -24.02 -8.14 3.04
C THR A 574 -24.83 -9.36 3.46
N ILE A 575 -24.47 -10.54 2.92
CA ILE A 575 -25.17 -11.81 3.25
C ILE A 575 -25.00 -12.16 4.72
N MET A 576 -23.80 -11.97 5.27
CA MET A 576 -23.53 -12.29 6.67
C MET A 576 -24.16 -11.29 7.63
N GLN A 577 -24.22 -10.02 7.27
CA GLN A 577 -24.93 -9.00 8.02
C GLN A 577 -26.43 -9.35 8.13
N ASP A 578 -27.06 -9.74 7.02
CA ASP A 578 -28.49 -10.14 7.00
C ASP A 578 -28.74 -11.43 7.80
N LEU A 579 -27.78 -12.35 7.84
CA LEU A 579 -27.87 -13.58 8.62
C LEU A 579 -27.71 -13.35 10.14
N LEU A 580 -26.67 -12.60 10.51
CA LEU A 580 -26.20 -12.49 11.90
C LEU A 580 -26.79 -11.28 12.64
N ASN A 581 -27.11 -10.23 11.90
CA ASN A 581 -27.65 -8.99 12.44
C ASN A 581 -28.85 -8.48 11.59
N PRO A 582 -29.94 -9.27 11.46
CA PRO A 582 -31.12 -8.83 10.73
C PRO A 582 -31.79 -7.65 11.43
N GLN A 583 -32.03 -6.56 10.73
CA GLN A 583 -32.71 -5.36 11.24
C GLN A 583 -33.78 -4.90 10.27
N GLU A 584 -34.80 -4.22 10.81
CA GLU A 584 -35.80 -3.52 9.98
C GLU A 584 -35.11 -2.36 9.22
N LYS A 585 -35.62 -2.04 8.01
CA LYS A 585 -35.06 -0.98 7.16
C LYS A 585 -34.91 0.37 7.88
N ALA A 586 -35.82 0.67 8.82
CA ALA A 586 -35.79 1.90 9.60
C ALA A 586 -34.59 2.03 10.55
N ASN A 587 -33.91 0.92 10.86
CA ASN A 587 -32.75 0.86 11.76
C ASN A 587 -31.43 0.67 11.00
N GLN A 588 -31.43 0.96 9.70
CA GLN A 588 -30.26 0.85 8.82
C GLN A 588 -29.86 2.24 8.35
N PHE A 589 -28.55 2.55 8.46
CA PHE A 589 -27.99 3.82 8.04
C PHE A 589 -27.13 3.61 6.80
N ALA A 590 -27.57 4.16 5.67
CA ALA A 590 -26.84 4.04 4.41
C ALA A 590 -25.63 4.98 4.39
N PHE A 591 -24.49 4.47 3.97
CA PHE A 591 -23.28 5.26 3.68
C PHE A 591 -22.58 4.64 2.46
N ASN A 592 -22.55 5.35 1.34
CA ASN A 592 -22.16 4.80 0.05
C ASN A 592 -22.93 3.51 -0.26
N ASP A 593 -22.24 2.42 -0.62
CA ASP A 593 -22.84 1.12 -0.92
C ASP A 593 -23.02 0.20 0.30
N ILE A 594 -22.81 0.72 1.52
CA ILE A 594 -22.85 -0.03 2.78
C ILE A 594 -24.02 0.44 3.64
N PHE A 595 -24.68 -0.51 4.31
CA PHE A 595 -25.63 -0.20 5.36
C PHE A 595 -25.03 -0.56 6.72
N PHE A 596 -24.92 0.39 7.63
CA PHE A 596 -24.51 0.13 9.01
C PHE A 596 -25.70 -0.08 9.90
N ARG A 597 -25.57 -1.02 10.83
CA ARG A 597 -26.60 -1.42 11.82
C ARG A 597 -25.95 -1.51 13.20
N LYS A 598 -26.69 -1.21 14.24
CA LYS A 598 -26.27 -1.50 15.61
C LYS A 598 -25.92 -2.98 15.76
N ASN A 599 -24.84 -3.30 16.45
CA ASN A 599 -24.23 -4.62 16.61
C ASN A 599 -23.51 -5.19 15.37
N ASP A 600 -23.27 -4.41 14.33
CA ASP A 600 -22.44 -4.86 13.23
C ASP A 600 -20.99 -5.04 13.66
N LYS A 601 -20.37 -6.12 13.15
CA LYS A 601 -18.94 -6.34 13.20
C LYS A 601 -18.25 -5.47 12.15
N ILE A 602 -17.32 -4.63 12.56
CA ILE A 602 -16.66 -3.63 11.71
C ILE A 602 -15.14 -3.75 11.75
N LEU A 603 -14.51 -3.27 10.71
CA LEU A 603 -13.06 -3.13 10.54
C LEU A 603 -12.69 -1.66 10.44
N HIS A 604 -11.68 -1.24 11.18
CA HIS A 604 -11.08 0.08 11.05
C HIS A 604 -10.07 0.10 9.88
N LEU A 605 -10.07 1.15 9.08
CA LEU A 605 -9.33 1.19 7.80
C LEU A 605 -8.10 2.09 7.83
N VAL A 606 -7.97 2.94 8.83
CA VAL A 606 -6.91 3.95 8.95
C VAL A 606 -6.24 3.85 10.33
N ASN A 607 -5.06 4.47 10.49
CA ASN A 607 -4.45 4.63 11.79
C ASN A 607 -4.97 5.94 12.42
N ASP A 608 -5.49 5.86 13.65
CA ASP A 608 -5.94 7.01 14.44
C ASP A 608 -5.29 6.92 15.82
N THR A 609 -4.15 7.59 15.95
CA THR A 609 -3.32 7.54 17.15
C THR A 609 -3.95 8.27 18.33
N GLU A 610 -4.75 9.30 18.08
CA GLU A 610 -5.45 10.07 19.13
C GLU A 610 -6.54 9.22 19.76
N LEU A 611 -7.29 8.50 18.96
CA LEU A 611 -8.34 7.59 19.42
C LEU A 611 -7.81 6.20 19.80
N ASN A 612 -6.51 5.95 19.63
CA ASN A 612 -5.85 4.66 19.88
C ASN A 612 -6.56 3.48 19.17
N VAL A 613 -6.93 3.69 17.91
CA VAL A 613 -7.52 2.67 17.00
C VAL A 613 -6.71 2.63 15.72
N PHE A 614 -6.41 1.44 15.23
CA PHE A 614 -5.48 1.24 14.13
C PHE A 614 -6.12 0.52 12.95
N ASN A 615 -5.52 0.69 11.78
CA ASN A 615 -5.89 -0.04 10.58
C ASN A 615 -5.83 -1.56 10.83
N GLY A 616 -6.96 -2.24 10.56
CA GLY A 616 -7.09 -3.68 10.81
C GLY A 616 -7.78 -4.03 12.14
N ASP A 617 -8.04 -3.07 13.03
CA ASP A 617 -8.79 -3.31 14.26
C ASP A 617 -10.24 -3.73 13.96
N ILE A 618 -10.69 -4.75 14.68
CA ILE A 618 -12.07 -5.23 14.59
C ILE A 618 -12.84 -4.72 15.80
N GLY A 619 -13.98 -4.09 15.53
CA GLY A 619 -14.89 -3.57 16.54
C GLY A 619 -16.34 -3.98 16.31
N ILE A 620 -17.18 -3.46 17.17
CA ILE A 620 -18.65 -3.65 17.10
C ILE A 620 -19.29 -2.27 17.21
N ILE A 621 -20.31 -2.01 16.38
CA ILE A 621 -21.14 -0.82 16.50
C ILE A 621 -22.03 -0.96 17.74
N THR A 622 -21.82 -0.11 18.73
CA THR A 622 -22.58 -0.13 19.99
C THR A 622 -23.88 0.66 19.89
N ASP A 623 -23.88 1.78 19.11
CA ASP A 623 -25.09 2.53 18.78
C ASP A 623 -24.92 3.37 17.50
N ILE A 624 -26.05 3.85 16.94
CA ILE A 624 -26.06 4.83 15.84
C ILE A 624 -27.11 5.88 16.19
N ILE A 625 -26.68 7.13 16.37
CA ILE A 625 -27.55 8.22 16.79
C ILE A 625 -27.83 9.13 15.59
N PRO A 626 -29.08 9.31 15.19
CA PRO A 626 -29.46 10.23 14.12
C PRO A 626 -29.11 11.70 14.46
N GLY A 627 -28.68 12.47 13.46
CA GLY A 627 -28.20 13.84 13.62
C GLY A 627 -29.18 14.84 14.28
N LYS A 628 -30.48 14.51 14.28
CA LYS A 628 -31.47 15.31 15.04
C LYS A 628 -31.29 15.23 16.56
N TYR A 629 -30.53 14.28 17.07
CA TYR A 629 -30.27 14.05 18.50
C TYR A 629 -28.82 14.29 18.90
N THR A 630 -27.92 14.61 17.96
CA THR A 630 -26.51 14.88 18.19
C THR A 630 -26.21 16.39 18.24
N GLU A 631 -25.14 16.76 18.94
CA GLU A 631 -24.68 18.16 18.96
C GLU A 631 -24.08 18.60 17.62
N SER A 632 -23.45 17.65 16.91
CA SER A 632 -22.86 17.86 15.59
C SER A 632 -23.89 18.07 14.48
N LYS A 633 -25.17 17.77 14.73
CA LYS A 633 -26.27 17.71 13.76
C LYS A 633 -26.02 16.72 12.60
N GLN A 634 -25.08 15.81 12.76
CA GLN A 634 -24.79 14.70 11.86
C GLN A 634 -25.13 13.38 12.53
N ASP A 635 -25.45 12.34 11.73
CA ASP A 635 -25.55 10.99 12.28
C ASP A 635 -24.19 10.57 12.87
N GLU A 636 -24.20 9.95 14.04
CA GLU A 636 -22.99 9.51 14.74
C GLU A 636 -23.01 8.00 14.97
N ILE A 637 -21.90 7.31 14.66
CA ILE A 637 -21.70 5.91 14.98
C ILE A 637 -20.83 5.81 16.25
N TYR A 638 -21.35 5.09 17.23
CA TYR A 638 -20.66 4.69 18.45
C TYR A 638 -20.14 3.28 18.26
N MET A 639 -18.87 3.05 18.57
CA MET A 639 -18.19 1.78 18.32
C MET A 639 -17.32 1.41 19.51
N SER A 640 -17.11 0.11 19.70
CA SER A 640 -16.16 -0.40 20.66
C SER A 640 -15.12 -1.30 19.97
N PHE A 641 -13.84 -0.97 20.15
CA PHE A 641 -12.69 -1.76 19.69
C PHE A 641 -11.93 -2.28 20.93
N ASP A 642 -12.13 -3.56 21.27
CA ASP A 642 -11.52 -4.19 22.46
C ASP A 642 -11.71 -3.39 23.77
N GLY A 643 -12.90 -2.79 23.93
CA GLY A 643 -13.27 -1.97 25.08
C GLY A 643 -12.90 -0.49 24.97
N ASN A 644 -12.21 -0.08 23.91
CA ASN A 644 -11.96 1.32 23.59
C ASN A 644 -13.18 1.87 22.82
N GLU A 645 -13.85 2.87 23.36
CA GLU A 645 -15.03 3.47 22.74
C GLU A 645 -14.66 4.63 21.85
N VAL A 646 -15.15 4.61 20.61
CA VAL A 646 -14.88 5.60 19.56
C VAL A 646 -16.19 6.07 18.94
N ILE A 647 -16.27 7.37 18.64
CA ILE A 647 -17.45 7.99 18.04
C ILE A 647 -17.01 8.66 16.74
N TYR A 648 -17.67 8.32 15.63
CA TYR A 648 -17.47 8.98 14.35
C TYR A 648 -18.73 9.68 13.85
N PRO A 649 -18.62 10.98 13.54
CA PRO A 649 -19.65 11.68 12.78
C PRO A 649 -19.71 11.13 11.34
N ARG A 650 -20.82 11.39 10.65
CA ARG A 650 -21.11 10.79 9.34
C ARG A 650 -20.02 11.01 8.27
N ASN A 651 -19.36 12.14 8.28
CA ASN A 651 -18.28 12.45 7.36
C ASN A 651 -17.02 11.59 7.56
N GLU A 652 -16.89 10.89 8.68
CA GLU A 652 -15.76 10.01 9.01
C GLU A 652 -16.09 8.52 8.86
N TRP A 653 -17.30 8.15 8.44
CA TRP A 653 -17.70 6.76 8.29
C TRP A 653 -16.92 6.00 7.19
N ASN A 654 -16.20 6.73 6.33
CA ASN A 654 -15.25 6.14 5.38
C ASN A 654 -14.05 5.47 6.05
N LYS A 655 -13.78 5.77 7.33
CA LYS A 655 -12.72 5.14 8.13
C LYS A 655 -13.07 3.71 8.58
N ILE A 656 -14.31 3.25 8.36
CA ILE A 656 -14.78 1.93 8.79
C ILE A 656 -15.49 1.16 7.66
N THR A 657 -15.52 -0.16 7.78
CA THR A 657 -16.29 -1.05 6.90
C THR A 657 -16.80 -2.27 7.65
N LEU A 658 -17.71 -3.05 7.06
CA LEU A 658 -18.16 -4.32 7.64
C LEU A 658 -17.02 -5.36 7.68
N ALA A 659 -16.98 -6.20 8.70
CA ALA A 659 -15.91 -7.15 8.99
C ALA A 659 -16.36 -8.61 9.17
N TYR A 660 -17.52 -8.99 8.73
CA TYR A 660 -17.93 -10.41 8.71
C TYR A 660 -17.04 -11.22 7.73
N ALA A 661 -16.70 -10.60 6.61
CA ALA A 661 -15.67 -11.06 5.68
C ALA A 661 -14.62 -9.96 5.49
N MET A 662 -13.34 -10.32 5.39
CA MET A 662 -12.24 -9.40 5.12
C MET A 662 -11.23 -10.00 4.16
N SER A 663 -10.32 -9.17 3.62
CA SER A 663 -9.25 -9.68 2.77
C SER A 663 -8.21 -10.44 3.59
N ILE A 664 -7.55 -11.40 2.95
CA ILE A 664 -6.46 -12.16 3.55
C ILE A 664 -5.32 -11.21 3.98
N HIS A 665 -5.04 -10.16 3.19
CA HIS A 665 -4.04 -9.13 3.54
C HIS A 665 -4.37 -8.41 4.86
N LYS A 666 -5.65 -8.01 5.05
CA LYS A 666 -6.10 -7.34 6.29
C LYS A 666 -6.14 -8.27 7.51
N SER A 667 -6.00 -9.59 7.33
CA SER A 667 -5.94 -10.57 8.40
C SER A 667 -4.51 -10.83 8.92
N GLN A 668 -3.48 -10.26 8.30
CA GLN A 668 -2.09 -10.38 8.76
C GLN A 668 -1.95 -9.87 10.20
N GLY A 669 -1.09 -10.49 10.99
CA GLY A 669 -0.96 -10.22 12.44
C GLY A 669 -2.16 -10.69 13.29
N SER A 670 -3.21 -11.28 12.68
CA SER A 670 -4.43 -11.72 13.35
C SER A 670 -4.55 -13.23 13.36
N GLU A 671 -5.25 -13.77 14.35
CA GLU A 671 -5.67 -15.18 14.38
C GLU A 671 -7.12 -15.29 14.85
N PHE A 672 -7.86 -16.26 14.31
CA PHE A 672 -9.26 -16.45 14.58
C PHE A 672 -9.55 -17.89 15.03
N PRO A 673 -10.46 -18.12 15.99
CA PRO A 673 -10.84 -19.48 16.39
C PRO A 673 -11.34 -20.31 15.21
N VAL A 674 -12.15 -19.75 14.34
CA VAL A 674 -12.68 -20.42 13.13
C VAL A 674 -12.45 -19.53 11.90
N VAL A 675 -11.82 -20.08 10.88
CA VAL A 675 -11.63 -19.45 9.58
C VAL A 675 -12.44 -20.19 8.52
N ILE A 676 -13.19 -19.43 7.70
CA ILE A 676 -13.84 -19.91 6.48
C ILE A 676 -13.12 -19.28 5.30
N LEU A 677 -12.59 -20.12 4.42
CA LEU A 677 -11.72 -19.69 3.30
C LEU A 677 -12.35 -20.07 1.96
N PRO A 678 -13.12 -19.17 1.32
CA PRO A 678 -13.65 -19.36 -0.03
C PRO A 678 -12.61 -19.03 -1.09
N ILE A 679 -12.22 -20.03 -1.90
CA ILE A 679 -11.22 -19.91 -2.96
C ILE A 679 -11.79 -20.45 -4.28
N THR A 680 -11.78 -19.60 -5.31
CA THR A 680 -12.27 -19.95 -6.66
C THR A 680 -11.31 -19.45 -7.74
N ARG A 681 -11.39 -20.04 -8.93
CA ARG A 681 -10.60 -19.60 -10.10
C ARG A 681 -10.83 -18.14 -10.49
N GLN A 682 -11.98 -17.54 -10.13
CA GLN A 682 -12.24 -16.13 -10.36
C GLN A 682 -11.24 -15.20 -9.66
N SER A 683 -10.55 -15.68 -8.62
CA SER A 683 -9.50 -14.91 -7.93
C SER A 683 -8.23 -14.69 -8.76
N GLY A 684 -8.08 -15.40 -9.89
CA GLY A 684 -7.08 -15.15 -10.94
C GLY A 684 -5.65 -14.98 -10.42
N ARG A 685 -5.04 -13.83 -10.72
CA ARG A 685 -3.65 -13.50 -10.36
C ARG A 685 -3.37 -13.47 -8.84
N MET A 686 -4.40 -13.32 -8.01
CA MET A 686 -4.23 -13.32 -6.55
C MET A 686 -3.99 -14.72 -5.97
N LEU A 687 -4.22 -15.79 -6.74
CA LEU A 687 -4.01 -17.16 -6.29
C LEU A 687 -2.51 -17.49 -6.27
N GLN A 688 -1.88 -17.22 -5.15
CA GLN A 688 -0.46 -17.47 -4.89
C GLN A 688 -0.30 -18.30 -3.61
N ARG A 689 0.82 -19.03 -3.51
CA ARG A 689 1.14 -19.93 -2.40
C ARG A 689 1.13 -19.19 -1.06
N ASN A 690 1.81 -18.07 -0.98
CA ASN A 690 1.90 -17.23 0.23
C ASN A 690 0.52 -16.70 0.68
N LEU A 691 -0.39 -16.39 -0.25
CA LEU A 691 -1.75 -15.96 0.09
C LEU A 691 -2.51 -17.09 0.81
N ILE A 692 -2.51 -18.30 0.23
CA ILE A 692 -3.22 -19.44 0.83
C ILE A 692 -2.58 -19.84 2.14
N TYR A 693 -1.24 -19.88 2.20
CA TYR A 693 -0.50 -20.15 3.42
C TYR A 693 -0.86 -19.16 4.53
N THR A 694 -0.84 -17.88 4.23
CA THR A 694 -1.23 -16.82 5.18
C THR A 694 -2.66 -17.03 5.68
N ALA A 695 -3.62 -17.30 4.78
CA ALA A 695 -5.02 -17.50 5.15
C ALA A 695 -5.24 -18.71 6.07
N ILE A 696 -4.63 -19.86 5.75
CA ILE A 696 -4.74 -21.10 6.54
C ILE A 696 -4.15 -20.89 7.93
N THR A 697 -3.02 -20.23 8.02
CA THR A 697 -2.32 -19.96 9.27
C THR A 697 -3.04 -18.98 10.20
N ARG A 698 -4.09 -18.30 9.73
CA ARG A 698 -4.98 -17.49 10.60
C ARG A 698 -5.93 -18.33 11.45
N ALA A 699 -6.15 -19.60 11.12
CA ALA A 699 -7.05 -20.46 11.88
C ALA A 699 -6.38 -21.01 13.15
N LYS A 700 -6.97 -20.76 14.33
CA LYS A 700 -6.52 -21.31 15.62
C LYS A 700 -7.01 -22.74 15.84
N SER A 701 -8.30 -22.95 15.70
CA SER A 701 -8.97 -24.19 16.13
C SER A 701 -9.63 -24.95 14.98
N LYS A 702 -10.25 -24.21 14.04
CA LYS A 702 -10.98 -24.84 12.92
C LYS A 702 -10.79 -24.06 11.63
N LEU A 703 -10.57 -24.81 10.55
CA LEU A 703 -10.47 -24.31 9.18
C LEU A 703 -11.53 -24.96 8.30
N VAL A 704 -12.33 -24.15 7.65
CA VAL A 704 -13.30 -24.59 6.64
C VAL A 704 -12.90 -24.02 5.28
N MET A 705 -12.38 -24.87 4.42
CA MET A 705 -12.05 -24.53 3.06
C MET A 705 -13.26 -24.77 2.16
N LEU A 706 -13.54 -23.82 1.29
CA LEU A 706 -14.72 -23.80 0.44
C LEU A 706 -14.34 -23.31 -0.94
N GLY A 707 -14.69 -24.02 -1.99
CA GLY A 707 -14.41 -23.55 -3.34
C GLY A 707 -13.91 -24.67 -4.28
N GLU A 708 -13.14 -24.29 -5.28
CA GLU A 708 -12.67 -25.17 -6.33
C GLU A 708 -11.32 -25.78 -5.98
N ILE A 709 -11.21 -27.11 -5.95
CA ILE A 709 -9.95 -27.80 -5.67
C ILE A 709 -8.83 -27.38 -6.65
N THR A 710 -9.20 -27.16 -7.91
CA THR A 710 -8.26 -26.71 -8.95
C THR A 710 -7.71 -25.30 -8.67
N ALA A 711 -8.47 -24.44 -7.96
CA ALA A 711 -8.00 -23.13 -7.56
C ALA A 711 -7.01 -23.20 -6.39
N PHE A 712 -7.24 -24.09 -5.44
CA PHE A 712 -6.28 -24.40 -4.36
C PHE A 712 -5.00 -25.00 -4.93
N ASP A 713 -5.12 -25.99 -5.82
CA ASP A 713 -3.98 -26.64 -6.46
C ASP A 713 -3.13 -25.63 -7.25
N TYR A 714 -3.78 -24.79 -8.07
CA TYR A 714 -3.11 -23.72 -8.79
C TYR A 714 -2.36 -22.77 -7.84
N ALA A 715 -3.02 -22.31 -6.79
CA ALA A 715 -2.42 -21.37 -5.85
C ALA A 715 -1.20 -21.97 -5.11
N VAL A 716 -1.26 -23.24 -4.72
CA VAL A 716 -0.16 -23.94 -4.04
C VAL A 716 1.07 -24.09 -4.93
N HIS A 717 0.87 -24.32 -6.23
CA HIS A 717 1.97 -24.43 -7.20
C HIS A 717 2.47 -23.05 -7.71
N ASN A 718 1.70 -21.98 -7.51
CA ASN A 718 2.06 -20.63 -7.93
C ASN A 718 2.85 -19.92 -6.83
N GLU A 719 4.15 -19.82 -6.97
CA GLU A 719 5.02 -19.04 -6.07
C GLU A 719 4.83 -17.53 -6.17
N GLY A 720 4.13 -17.07 -7.21
CA GLY A 720 4.09 -15.65 -7.57
C GLY A 720 5.35 -15.18 -8.29
N ALA A 721 5.35 -13.95 -8.73
CA ALA A 721 6.54 -13.30 -9.27
C ALA A 721 7.53 -13.04 -8.13
N LYS A 722 8.80 -13.34 -8.35
CA LYS A 722 9.87 -12.93 -7.43
C LYS A 722 10.06 -11.42 -7.59
N ARG A 723 10.15 -10.72 -6.47
CA ARG A 723 10.48 -9.31 -6.45
C ARG A 723 11.93 -9.09 -6.83
N ASN A 724 12.17 -8.12 -7.69
CA ASN A 724 13.52 -7.68 -8.05
C ASN A 724 14.04 -6.76 -6.94
N THR A 725 14.96 -7.26 -6.11
CA THR A 725 15.60 -6.51 -5.02
C THR A 725 17.11 -6.58 -5.14
N TYR A 726 17.81 -5.55 -4.69
CA TYR A 726 19.29 -5.47 -4.79
C TYR A 726 19.98 -5.52 -3.43
N LEU A 727 19.22 -5.70 -2.35
CA LEU A 727 19.74 -5.65 -0.98
C LEU A 727 20.81 -6.74 -0.72
N ILE A 728 20.62 -7.96 -1.20
CA ILE A 728 21.57 -9.07 -1.06
C ILE A 728 22.92 -8.69 -1.69
N GLN A 729 22.89 -8.21 -2.93
CA GLN A 729 24.09 -7.83 -3.68
C GLN A 729 24.88 -6.69 -3.00
N ARG A 730 24.19 -5.76 -2.30
CA ARG A 730 24.86 -4.71 -1.52
C ARG A 730 25.72 -5.28 -0.40
N PHE A 731 25.25 -6.32 0.29
CA PHE A 731 26.05 -7.03 1.30
C PHE A 731 27.19 -7.83 0.70
N GLU A 732 26.98 -8.50 -0.45
CA GLU A 732 28.00 -9.33 -1.12
C GLU A 732 29.15 -8.51 -1.71
N GLN A 733 28.88 -7.39 -2.39
CA GLN A 733 29.90 -6.54 -3.02
C GLN A 733 30.93 -6.01 -2.02
N THR A 734 30.48 -5.66 -0.83
CA THR A 734 31.38 -5.14 0.20
C THR A 734 32.18 -6.25 0.86
N TYR A 735 31.64 -7.45 0.95
CA TYR A 735 32.39 -8.61 1.45
C TYR A 735 33.55 -8.95 0.52
N THR A 736 33.35 -8.96 -0.79
CA THR A 736 34.40 -9.16 -1.79
C THR A 736 35.49 -8.09 -1.69
N GLN A 737 35.11 -6.81 -1.57
CA GLN A 737 36.08 -5.71 -1.38
C GLN A 737 36.83 -5.77 -0.04
N ALA A 738 36.18 -6.24 1.01
CA ALA A 738 36.81 -6.42 2.32
C ALA A 738 37.80 -7.61 2.32
N VAL A 739 37.43 -8.69 1.64
CA VAL A 739 38.32 -9.89 1.47
C VAL A 739 39.51 -9.50 0.62
N ASP A 740 39.33 -8.79 -0.51
CA ASP A 740 40.45 -8.32 -1.35
C ASP A 740 41.40 -7.41 -0.58
N LYS A 741 40.88 -6.45 0.22
CA LYS A 741 41.70 -5.60 1.09
C LYS A 741 42.41 -6.36 2.20
N SER A 742 41.79 -7.43 2.74
CA SER A 742 42.44 -8.27 3.75
C SER A 742 43.52 -9.16 3.14
N VAL A 743 43.27 -9.71 1.96
CA VAL A 743 44.28 -10.45 1.18
C VAL A 743 45.44 -9.57 0.78
N GLU A 744 45.18 -8.34 0.29
CA GLU A 744 46.24 -7.36 0.03
C GLU A 744 47.08 -7.02 1.28
N LYS A 745 46.43 -6.95 2.45
CA LYS A 745 47.11 -6.66 3.72
C LYS A 745 47.92 -7.84 4.22
N ILE A 746 47.46 -9.06 4.01
CA ILE A 746 48.20 -10.29 4.32
C ILE A 746 49.42 -10.41 3.38
N VAL A 747 49.19 -10.26 2.07
CA VAL A 747 50.29 -10.30 1.07
C VAL A 747 51.32 -9.20 1.33
N LYS A 748 50.88 -7.97 1.68
CA LYS A 748 51.81 -6.89 2.07
C LYS A 748 52.60 -7.22 3.34
N ASN A 749 51.98 -7.83 4.34
CA ASN A 749 52.67 -8.23 5.57
C ASN A 749 53.63 -9.40 5.34
N GLU A 750 53.29 -10.41 4.55
CA GLU A 750 54.21 -11.49 4.18
C GLU A 750 55.38 -11.01 3.33
N VAL A 751 55.16 -10.06 2.40
CA VAL A 751 56.22 -9.44 1.63
C VAL A 751 57.12 -8.58 2.52
N ILE A 752 56.57 -7.90 3.54
CA ILE A 752 57.36 -7.12 4.51
C ILE A 752 58.17 -8.00 5.43
N ASP A 753 57.63 -9.15 5.87
CA ASP A 753 58.33 -10.11 6.72
C ASP A 753 59.42 -10.88 5.94
N THR A 754 59.15 -11.25 4.68
CA THR A 754 60.16 -11.84 3.78
C THR A 754 61.28 -10.84 3.48
N ALA A 755 60.95 -9.56 3.29
CA ALA A 755 61.95 -8.48 3.08
C ALA A 755 62.72 -8.15 4.37
N LYS A 756 62.18 -8.42 5.56
CA LYS A 756 62.91 -8.30 6.85
C LYS A 756 63.82 -9.50 7.11
N GLN A 757 63.39 -10.71 6.75
CA GLN A 757 64.24 -11.92 6.84
C GLN A 757 65.44 -11.89 5.89
N THR A 758 65.27 -11.39 4.65
CA THR A 758 66.35 -11.17 3.67
C THR A 758 67.31 -10.05 4.09
N LYS A 759 66.88 -9.09 4.94
CA LYS A 759 67.78 -8.04 5.46
C LYS A 759 68.58 -8.45 6.69
N THR A 760 68.23 -9.61 7.33
CA THR A 760 68.96 -10.13 8.48
C THR A 760 70.08 -11.12 8.08
N GLU A 761 70.10 -11.65 6.87
CA GLU A 761 71.09 -12.61 6.40
C GLU A 761 72.22 -11.93 5.55
N ASN A 762 72.12 -10.64 5.23
CA ASN A 762 73.17 -9.90 4.50
C ASN A 762 73.75 -8.76 5.32
N LYS A 763 74.28 -9.08 6.48
CA LYS A 763 75.23 -8.20 7.22
C LYS A 763 76.53 -8.87 7.40
N ASP A 764 77.17 -9.29 6.32
CA ASP A 764 78.65 -9.50 6.21
C ASP A 764 79.00 -9.65 4.74
N SER A 765 79.33 -8.54 4.12
CA SER A 765 80.30 -8.33 3.07
C SER A 765 80.03 -6.96 2.42
N SER A 766 80.96 -6.05 2.75
CA SER A 766 81.24 -4.83 2.03
C SER A 766 81.78 -5.11 0.65
N GLU A 767 81.23 -4.50 -0.38
CA GLU A 767 81.96 -3.87 -1.44
C GLU A 767 81.05 -3.14 -2.41
N THR A 768 81.50 -1.93 -2.70
CA THR A 768 81.06 -0.91 -3.66
C THR A 768 80.79 -1.44 -5.06
N PHE A 769 79.76 -1.01 -5.74
CA PHE A 769 79.75 -0.61 -7.13
C PHE A 769 78.59 0.33 -7.56
N GLU A 770 78.91 1.20 -8.45
CA GLU A 770 78.28 2.44 -8.91
C GLU A 770 76.96 2.27 -9.68
N ASN A 771 76.17 3.39 -9.71
CA ASN A 771 75.10 3.74 -10.61
C ASN A 771 75.27 3.34 -12.08
N LYS A 772 74.19 2.85 -12.68
CA LYS A 772 73.81 3.17 -14.06
C LYS A 772 72.29 3.01 -14.27
N ASP A 773 71.72 4.13 -14.81
CA ASP A 773 70.38 4.19 -15.41
C ASP A 773 70.18 3.14 -16.53
N PHE A 774 69.04 2.57 -16.60
CA PHE A 774 68.38 2.19 -17.87
C PHE A 774 66.91 2.20 -17.74
N SER A 775 66.22 3.16 -18.33
CA SER A 775 64.88 3.12 -18.82
C SER A 775 64.86 2.25 -20.07
N GLU A 776 63.94 1.30 -20.17
CA GLU A 776 63.34 0.94 -21.45
C GLU A 776 62.10 0.02 -21.30
N ASN A 777 61.10 0.39 -22.07
CA ASN A 777 59.84 -0.27 -22.44
C ASN A 777 59.91 -1.78 -22.65
N ILE A 778 58.91 -2.51 -22.17
CA ILE A 778 58.40 -3.72 -22.82
C ILE A 778 56.89 -3.79 -22.75
N ASN A 779 56.25 -3.68 -23.93
CA ASN A 779 54.90 -4.09 -24.22
C ASN A 779 54.76 -5.64 -24.20
N PRO A 780 53.68 -6.22 -23.74
CA PRO A 780 53.38 -7.62 -23.99
C PRO A 780 52.55 -7.78 -25.25
N SER A 781 53.03 -8.66 -26.12
CA SER A 781 52.31 -9.20 -27.26
C SER A 781 51.51 -10.47 -26.89
N PRO A 782 50.45 -10.76 -27.64
CA PRO A 782 49.48 -11.81 -27.29
C PRO A 782 49.91 -13.15 -27.89
N ASP A 783 49.62 -14.25 -27.25
CA ASP A 783 49.30 -15.57 -27.82
C ASP A 783 49.26 -16.66 -26.74
N LEU A 784 48.11 -17.21 -26.56
CA LEU A 784 47.88 -18.65 -26.35
C LEU A 784 46.38 -18.92 -26.20
N VAL A 785 45.80 -19.13 -27.37
CA VAL A 785 44.50 -19.79 -27.56
C VAL A 785 44.77 -21.27 -27.87
N ASN A 786 43.79 -22.07 -27.44
CA ASN A 786 43.55 -23.50 -27.76
C ASN A 786 44.10 -24.51 -26.73
N THR A 787 43.24 -25.27 -26.11
CA THR A 787 42.59 -26.46 -26.68
C THR A 787 41.69 -27.11 -25.64
N TYR A 788 40.47 -27.38 -25.94
CA TYR A 788 39.82 -28.66 -25.89
C TYR A 788 38.38 -28.60 -26.43
N SER A 789 38.22 -29.12 -27.65
CA SER A 789 36.91 -29.41 -28.22
C SER A 789 36.81 -30.93 -28.43
N GLN A 790 35.58 -31.39 -28.22
CA GLN A 790 34.85 -32.48 -28.91
C GLN A 790 34.50 -33.72 -28.07
N PRO A 791 33.49 -34.49 -28.56
CA PRO A 791 32.19 -34.14 -29.16
C PRO A 791 31.02 -34.81 -28.43
N VAL A 792 29.82 -34.27 -28.56
CA VAL A 792 28.59 -34.95 -28.12
C VAL A 792 27.68 -35.22 -29.29
N ASP A 793 27.18 -36.44 -29.27
CA ASP A 793 26.40 -37.18 -30.24
C ASP A 793 25.03 -36.54 -30.51
N LYS A 794 24.62 -36.63 -31.79
CA LYS A 794 23.30 -36.16 -32.25
C LYS A 794 22.31 -37.34 -32.14
N SER A 795 21.28 -37.22 -31.29
CA SER A 795 20.05 -38.00 -31.45
C SER A 795 18.83 -37.13 -31.16
N VAL A 796 18.12 -36.86 -32.25
CA VAL A 796 16.67 -36.64 -32.43
C VAL A 796 15.93 -36.02 -31.23
N ASN A 797 15.64 -34.71 -31.33
CA ASN A 797 14.55 -34.09 -30.61
C ASN A 797 13.46 -33.58 -31.55
N LYS A 798 12.22 -34.06 -31.33
CA LYS A 798 11.01 -33.41 -31.81
C LYS A 798 10.86 -32.05 -31.18
N PRO A 799 10.37 -31.00 -31.85
CA PRO A 799 10.22 -29.70 -31.28
C PRO A 799 9.13 -29.68 -30.21
N VAL A 800 9.50 -29.33 -29.02
CA VAL A 800 8.57 -28.89 -27.97
C VAL A 800 8.08 -27.51 -28.42
N GLN A 801 6.79 -27.34 -28.62
CA GLN A 801 6.16 -26.06 -28.86
C GLN A 801 6.29 -25.22 -27.56
N THR A 802 7.06 -24.16 -27.64
CA THR A 802 7.23 -23.21 -26.54
C THR A 802 6.07 -22.19 -26.53
N GLU A 803 5.73 -21.68 -25.35
CA GLU A 803 4.65 -20.71 -25.09
C GLU A 803 4.71 -19.41 -25.95
N GLU A 804 5.83 -19.14 -26.60
CA GLU A 804 6.01 -17.97 -27.49
C GLU A 804 5.07 -17.94 -28.72
N ASN A 805 4.49 -19.07 -29.09
CA ASN A 805 3.61 -19.16 -30.26
C ASN A 805 2.18 -18.62 -30.07
N TYR A 806 1.84 -18.20 -28.86
CA TYR A 806 0.50 -17.67 -28.50
C TYR A 806 0.46 -16.17 -28.23
N ARG A 807 1.57 -15.45 -28.33
CA ARG A 807 1.55 -13.99 -28.28
C ARG A 807 1.13 -13.42 -29.62
N LEU A 808 0.14 -12.52 -29.61
CA LEU A 808 -0.24 -11.76 -30.80
C LEU A 808 0.92 -10.83 -31.19
N THR A 809 1.44 -11.03 -32.40
CA THR A 809 2.44 -10.18 -33.03
C THR A 809 1.87 -9.68 -34.34
N GLU A 810 2.44 -8.64 -34.94
CA GLU A 810 1.99 -8.15 -36.28
C GLU A 810 2.03 -9.23 -37.35
N GLU A 811 2.90 -10.23 -37.25
CA GLU A 811 3.02 -11.32 -38.19
C GLU A 811 1.98 -12.44 -38.00
N ASN A 812 1.40 -12.61 -36.83
CA ASN A 812 0.52 -13.73 -36.51
C ASN A 812 -0.91 -13.35 -36.06
N TRP A 813 -1.19 -12.06 -35.86
CA TRP A 813 -2.50 -11.59 -35.35
C TRP A 813 -3.69 -12.01 -36.27
N ALA A 814 -3.46 -12.12 -37.57
CA ALA A 814 -4.48 -12.52 -38.54
C ALA A 814 -4.67 -14.06 -38.63
N THR A 815 -3.73 -14.83 -38.04
CA THR A 815 -3.71 -16.31 -38.12
C THR A 815 -3.96 -17.00 -36.78
N ILE A 816 -3.80 -16.27 -35.65
CA ILE A 816 -4.13 -16.81 -34.32
C ILE A 816 -5.64 -16.62 -34.09
N ASN A 817 -6.32 -17.71 -33.86
CA ASN A 817 -7.72 -17.70 -33.46
C ASN A 817 -7.79 -17.13 -32.00
N PRO A 818 -8.46 -15.96 -31.76
CA PRO A 818 -8.58 -15.38 -30.45
C PRO A 818 -9.38 -16.25 -29.47
N MET A 819 -10.02 -17.32 -29.94
CA MET A 819 -10.81 -18.28 -29.18
C MET A 819 -10.01 -19.55 -28.80
N ILE A 820 -8.70 -19.58 -29.05
CA ILE A 820 -7.85 -20.73 -28.66
C ILE A 820 -7.96 -20.96 -27.13
N GLY A 821 -8.32 -22.17 -26.78
CA GLY A 821 -8.48 -22.60 -25.38
C GLY A 821 -9.93 -22.57 -24.87
N LEU A 822 -10.90 -22.13 -25.68
CA LEU A 822 -12.33 -22.25 -25.39
C LEU A 822 -12.91 -23.48 -26.09
N SER A 823 -13.73 -24.26 -25.40
CA SER A 823 -14.49 -25.36 -26.02
C SER A 823 -15.68 -24.78 -26.80
N GLU A 824 -16.24 -25.60 -27.74
CA GLU A 824 -17.46 -25.20 -28.46
C GLU A 824 -18.63 -24.90 -27.53
N ASP A 825 -18.69 -25.55 -26.36
CA ASP A 825 -19.71 -25.30 -25.33
C ASP A 825 -19.50 -23.97 -24.64
N ASP A 826 -18.25 -23.53 -24.38
CA ASP A 826 -17.93 -22.23 -23.83
C ASP A 826 -18.28 -21.09 -24.79
N ILE A 827 -18.04 -21.29 -26.09
CA ILE A 827 -18.37 -20.35 -27.15
C ILE A 827 -19.90 -20.24 -27.30
N ALA A 828 -20.63 -21.36 -27.28
CA ALA A 828 -22.08 -21.38 -27.32
C ALA A 828 -22.72 -20.72 -26.08
N ALA A 829 -22.15 -20.92 -24.91
CA ALA A 829 -22.62 -20.28 -23.65
C ALA A 829 -22.41 -18.75 -23.66
N PHE A 830 -21.33 -18.27 -24.32
CA PHE A 830 -21.06 -16.83 -24.44
C PHE A 830 -22.08 -16.12 -25.36
N PHE A 831 -22.49 -16.74 -26.45
CA PHE A 831 -23.45 -16.19 -27.40
C PHE A 831 -24.93 -16.38 -26.98
N ASN A 832 -25.25 -17.32 -26.08
CA ASN A 832 -26.62 -17.52 -25.58
C ASN A 832 -26.98 -16.72 -24.33
N ASN A 833 -26.02 -16.00 -23.72
CA ASN A 833 -26.22 -15.17 -22.51
C ASN A 833 -26.14 -13.64 -22.77
N ASN A 834 -26.21 -13.21 -24.03
CA ASN A 834 -26.36 -11.81 -24.41
C ASN A 834 -27.72 -11.55 -25.04
#